data_3e725f1309a95103e020814154e5675b
#
_entry.id   3e725f1309a95103e020814154e5675b
#
_cell.length_a   1.000
_cell.length_b   1.000
_cell.length_c   1.000
_cell.angle_alpha   90.00
_cell.angle_beta   90.00
_cell.angle_gamma   90.00
#
_symmetry.space_group_name_H-M   'P 1'
#
loop_
_entity.id
_entity.type
_entity.pdbx_description
1 polymer ?
#
loop_
_entity_poly.entity_id
_entity_poly.type
_entity_poly.pdbx_seq_one_letter_code
_entity_poly.pdbx_strand_id
1 'polypeptide(L)'
;MKISDGNWLIQPGLNLIHPLQMFEVEQQGNEMVVYAAPRDVRERTWQLDTPLFTLRFFSPQEDIVGVRIEHFQGALNNGPHYPLNILQDVKVTIENTERYAEFKSGNLSARVSKGEFWSLDFLRNGERITGSQVKNNGYVQDTNNQRNYMFERLDLGVGETVYGLGERFTALVRNGQTVETWNRDGGTSTEQAYKNIPFYMTNRGYGVLVNHPQCVSFEVGSEKVSKVQFSVESEYLEYFVIDGPTPKAVLDRYTRFTGRPALPPAWSFGLWLTTSFTTNYDEATVNSFIDGMAERNLPLHVFHFDCFWMKAFQWCDFEWDPLTFPDPEGMIRRLKAKGLKICVWINPYIGQKSPVFKELQEKGYLLKRPDGSLWQWDKWQPGLAIYDFTNPDACKWYADKLKGLVAMGVDCFKTDFGERIPTDVQWFDGSDPQKMHNHYAYIYNELVWNVLKDTVGEEEAVLFARSASVGAQKFPVHWGGDCYANYESMAESLRGGLSIGLSGFGFWSHDIGGFENTAPAHVYKRWCAFGLLSSHSRLHGSKSYRVPWAYDDESCDVVRFFTQLKCRMMPYLYREAARANARGTPMMRAMMMEFPDDPACDYLDRQYMLGDNVMVAPVFTEAGDVQFYLPEGRWTHLWHNDELDGSRWHKQQHGFLSLPVYVRDNTLLALGNNDQRPDYAWHEGTAFHLFNLQDGHEAVCEVPDADGSVIFTLKAARTGNTITVTGTGEAKNWTLCLRNIVKVNGLQGGSQAESEQGLVVTPQGNALTITL
;
A
#
# COMPACT_ATOMS: atom_id res chain seq x y z
N MET A 1 11.26 21.34 -5.30
CA MET A 1 11.11 22.68 -5.93
C MET A 1 11.82 22.72 -7.28
N LYS A 2 11.32 23.49 -8.24
CA LYS A 2 12.02 23.70 -9.52
C LYS A 2 13.13 24.73 -9.34
N ILE A 3 14.34 24.41 -9.80
CA ILE A 3 15.55 25.21 -9.62
C ILE A 3 15.95 25.88 -10.94
N SER A 4 15.83 25.15 -12.05
CA SER A 4 16.29 25.63 -13.36
C SER A 4 15.22 26.44 -14.08
N ASP A 5 15.66 27.45 -14.86
CA ASP A 5 14.87 28.14 -15.86
C ASP A 5 15.34 27.64 -17.25
N GLY A 6 14.56 26.73 -17.80
CA GLY A 6 14.96 25.96 -19.00
C GLY A 6 16.19 25.08 -18.76
N ASN A 7 17.12 25.05 -19.72
CA ASN A 7 18.28 24.18 -19.65
C ASN A 7 19.53 24.84 -19.02
N TRP A 8 19.66 26.15 -19.15
CA TRP A 8 20.91 26.85 -18.88
C TRP A 8 20.87 27.75 -17.66
N LEU A 9 19.73 28.36 -17.36
CA LEU A 9 19.60 29.36 -16.33
C LEU A 9 19.07 28.77 -15.03
N ILE A 10 19.33 29.49 -13.94
CA ILE A 10 18.74 29.24 -12.63
C ILE A 10 17.59 30.24 -12.45
N GLN A 11 16.53 29.84 -11.79
CA GLN A 11 15.37 30.69 -11.47
C GLN A 11 15.83 31.96 -10.73
N PRO A 12 15.24 33.14 -11.03
CA PRO A 12 15.56 34.37 -10.32
C PRO A 12 15.39 34.24 -8.81
N GLY A 13 16.37 34.72 -8.05
CA GLY A 13 16.37 34.64 -6.58
C GLY A 13 16.87 33.34 -6.00
N LEU A 14 17.25 32.35 -6.83
CA LEU A 14 17.89 31.13 -6.37
C LEU A 14 19.40 31.17 -6.60
N ASN A 15 20.17 30.87 -5.56
CA ASN A 15 21.62 30.65 -5.64
C ASN A 15 21.91 29.17 -5.50
N LEU A 16 22.42 28.55 -6.56
CA LEU A 16 22.82 27.14 -6.57
C LEU A 16 24.30 26.99 -6.23
N ILE A 17 24.58 26.27 -5.17
CA ILE A 17 25.94 25.91 -4.74
C ILE A 17 26.02 24.38 -4.79
N HIS A 18 26.99 23.87 -5.54
CA HIS A 18 27.13 22.44 -5.78
C HIS A 18 28.58 21.98 -5.70
N PRO A 19 28.86 20.72 -5.33
CA PRO A 19 30.19 20.18 -5.39
C PRO A 19 30.72 20.17 -6.85
N LEU A 20 31.90 20.65 -7.04
CA LEU A 20 32.62 20.60 -8.32
C LEU A 20 33.58 19.41 -8.36
N GLN A 21 34.29 19.20 -7.25
CA GLN A 21 35.30 18.14 -7.11
C GLN A 21 35.25 17.53 -5.71
N MET A 22 35.66 16.27 -5.63
CA MET A 22 36.04 15.63 -4.37
C MET A 22 37.38 16.19 -3.90
N PHE A 23 37.41 16.64 -2.65
CA PHE A 23 38.64 17.15 -2.01
C PHE A 23 39.37 16.04 -1.25
N GLU A 24 38.64 15.27 -0.42
CA GLU A 24 39.23 14.25 0.45
C GLU A 24 38.23 13.11 0.70
N VAL A 25 38.78 11.92 0.99
CA VAL A 25 38.00 10.74 1.38
C VAL A 25 38.59 10.15 2.64
N GLU A 26 37.76 9.88 3.61
CA GLU A 26 38.08 9.20 4.87
C GLU A 26 37.23 7.93 5.04
N GLN A 27 37.78 6.96 5.72
CA GLN A 27 37.03 5.84 6.25
C GLN A 27 36.82 6.07 7.75
N GLN A 28 35.54 6.11 8.20
CA GLN A 28 35.15 6.25 9.60
C GLN A 28 34.34 5.03 10.00
N GLY A 29 35.01 4.01 10.54
CA GLY A 29 34.35 2.72 10.83
C GLY A 29 33.85 2.04 9.55
N ASN A 30 32.56 1.78 9.47
CA ASN A 30 31.88 1.20 8.31
C ASN A 30 31.32 2.28 7.36
N GLU A 31 31.67 3.53 7.52
CA GLU A 31 31.24 4.63 6.65
C GLU A 31 32.38 5.13 5.78
N MET A 32 32.07 5.50 4.55
CA MET A 32 32.94 6.29 3.68
C MET A 32 32.48 7.75 3.76
N VAL A 33 33.39 8.64 4.14
CA VAL A 33 33.14 10.07 4.25
C VAL A 33 33.87 10.79 3.14
N VAL A 34 33.18 11.57 2.35
CA VAL A 34 33.72 12.33 1.23
C VAL A 34 33.49 13.81 1.49
N TYR A 35 34.60 14.58 1.42
CA TYR A 35 34.53 16.03 1.46
C TYR A 35 34.61 16.57 0.03
N ALA A 36 33.70 17.46 -0.34
CA ALA A 36 33.60 18.01 -1.69
C ALA A 36 33.41 19.53 -1.65
N ALA A 37 34.14 20.23 -2.50
CA ALA A 37 34.11 21.68 -2.59
C ALA A 37 33.47 22.15 -3.91
N PRO A 38 32.85 23.34 -3.96
CA PRO A 38 32.30 23.93 -5.18
C PRO A 38 33.38 24.57 -6.09
N ARG A 39 34.61 24.37 -5.78
CA ARG A 39 35.79 24.80 -6.57
C ARG A 39 36.94 23.80 -6.44
N ASP A 40 37.85 23.86 -7.36
CA ASP A 40 39.15 23.13 -7.28
C ASP A 40 40.06 23.80 -6.26
N VAL A 41 40.38 23.07 -5.16
CA VAL A 41 41.23 23.59 -4.07
C VAL A 41 42.66 23.15 -4.28
N ARG A 42 43.47 23.94 -5.03
CA ARG A 42 44.89 23.67 -5.31
C ARG A 42 45.83 24.35 -4.33
N GLU A 43 45.38 25.46 -3.72
CA GLU A 43 46.19 26.28 -2.80
C GLU A 43 45.44 26.48 -1.48
N ARG A 44 46.18 26.69 -0.39
CA ARG A 44 45.61 26.87 0.95
C ARG A 44 44.60 28.00 1.04
N THR A 45 44.78 29.08 0.28
CA THR A 45 43.85 30.22 0.27
C THR A 45 42.53 29.92 -0.41
N TRP A 46 42.45 28.89 -1.28
CA TRP A 46 41.24 28.55 -2.02
C TRP A 46 40.22 27.78 -1.18
N GLN A 47 40.61 27.36 0.03
CA GLN A 47 39.66 26.81 1.02
C GLN A 47 38.86 27.88 1.78
N LEU A 48 39.20 29.16 1.63
CA LEU A 48 38.53 30.28 2.30
C LEU A 48 37.30 30.72 1.50
N ASP A 49 36.28 31.23 2.21
CA ASP A 49 35.05 31.78 1.64
C ASP A 49 34.35 30.80 0.68
N THR A 50 34.30 29.52 1.05
CA THR A 50 33.66 28.47 0.25
C THR A 50 33.02 27.44 1.15
N PRO A 51 31.83 26.92 0.80
CA PRO A 51 31.25 25.76 1.47
C PRO A 51 32.11 24.50 1.32
N LEU A 52 32.00 23.61 2.29
CA LEU A 52 32.53 22.26 2.19
C LEU A 52 31.38 21.29 2.45
N PHE A 53 30.98 20.52 1.45
CA PHE A 53 29.99 19.48 1.60
C PHE A 53 30.61 18.23 2.22
N THR A 54 29.92 17.67 3.22
CA THR A 54 30.26 16.36 3.79
C THR A 54 29.26 15.34 3.30
N LEU A 55 29.71 14.33 2.57
CA LEU A 55 28.88 13.23 2.11
C LEU A 55 29.27 11.96 2.86
N ARG A 56 28.29 11.33 3.52
CA ARG A 56 28.47 10.05 4.20
C ARG A 56 27.77 8.96 3.42
N PHE A 57 28.49 7.87 3.20
CA PHE A 57 27.98 6.65 2.58
C PHE A 57 27.98 5.54 3.62
N PHE A 58 26.84 4.94 3.84
CA PHE A 58 26.63 3.89 4.85
C PHE A 58 25.59 2.89 4.36
N SER A 59 25.49 1.76 5.04
CA SER A 59 24.49 0.73 4.69
C SER A 59 23.69 0.31 5.93
N PRO A 60 22.36 0.50 5.91
CA PRO A 60 21.50 0.02 6.98
C PRO A 60 21.21 -1.48 6.87
N GLN A 61 21.26 -2.04 5.68
CA GLN A 61 21.06 -3.44 5.33
C GLN A 61 21.78 -3.76 4.03
N GLU A 62 22.09 -5.03 3.78
CA GLU A 62 22.68 -5.49 2.52
C GLU A 62 21.83 -5.07 1.32
N ASP A 63 22.49 -4.67 0.23
CA ASP A 63 21.89 -4.14 -1.01
C ASP A 63 21.14 -2.80 -0.84
N ILE A 64 21.39 -2.06 0.25
CA ILE A 64 20.91 -0.71 0.47
C ILE A 64 22.09 0.20 0.78
N VAL A 65 22.21 1.29 0.03
CA VAL A 65 23.22 2.33 0.27
C VAL A 65 22.53 3.62 0.68
N GLY A 66 22.84 4.10 1.88
CA GLY A 66 22.46 5.42 2.37
C GLY A 66 23.48 6.47 1.96
N VAL A 67 22.97 7.63 1.55
CA VAL A 67 23.76 8.82 1.26
C VAL A 67 23.23 9.97 2.08
N ARG A 68 24.07 10.60 2.89
CA ARG A 68 23.75 11.80 3.63
C ARG A 68 24.67 12.92 3.19
N ILE A 69 24.10 13.99 2.66
CA ILE A 69 24.81 15.20 2.19
C ILE A 69 24.54 16.30 3.20
N GLU A 70 25.59 16.84 3.81
CA GLU A 70 25.50 17.89 4.83
C GLU A 70 26.18 19.17 4.34
N HIS A 71 25.47 20.29 4.46
CA HIS A 71 26.02 21.62 4.33
C HIS A 71 26.53 22.12 5.68
N PHE A 72 25.66 22.15 6.70
CA PHE A 72 26.02 22.49 8.08
C PHE A 72 25.73 21.33 9.02
N GLN A 73 26.78 20.78 9.64
CA GLN A 73 26.66 19.68 10.60
C GLN A 73 26.02 20.09 11.94
N GLY A 74 26.06 21.37 12.28
CA GLY A 74 25.48 21.90 13.51
C GLY A 74 23.97 22.21 13.41
N ALA A 75 23.33 21.92 12.28
CA ALA A 75 21.89 22.09 12.14
C ALA A 75 21.14 21.16 13.09
N LEU A 76 20.07 21.69 13.70
CA LEU A 76 19.23 20.89 14.58
C LEU A 76 18.51 19.80 13.77
N ASN A 77 18.55 18.59 14.27
CA ASN A 77 17.85 17.44 13.71
C ASN A 77 16.84 16.89 14.71
N ASN A 78 15.88 17.73 15.10
CA ASN A 78 14.79 17.32 15.95
C ASN A 78 13.91 16.30 15.22
N GLY A 79 13.38 15.30 15.96
CA GLY A 79 12.41 14.36 15.43
C GLY A 79 11.12 15.03 14.94
N PRO A 80 10.22 14.23 14.40
CA PRO A 80 10.27 12.76 14.33
C PRO A 80 11.22 12.24 13.24
N HIS A 81 11.61 10.97 13.38
CA HIS A 81 12.34 10.21 12.39
C HIS A 81 11.52 9.00 11.96
N TYR A 82 11.70 8.54 10.72
CA TYR A 82 11.07 7.30 10.28
C TYR A 82 11.59 6.09 11.07
N PRO A 83 10.73 5.15 11.44
CA PRO A 83 11.10 3.95 12.19
C PRO A 83 11.76 2.91 11.28
N LEU A 84 13.01 3.12 10.92
CA LEU A 84 13.78 2.28 10.00
C LEU A 84 14.46 1.14 10.75
N ASN A 85 14.47 -0.04 10.17
CA ASN A 85 15.17 -1.21 10.70
C ASN A 85 16.63 -1.20 10.25
N ILE A 86 17.51 -0.68 11.10
CA ILE A 86 18.95 -0.56 10.84
C ILE A 86 19.68 -1.71 11.54
N LEU A 87 20.39 -2.54 10.78
CA LEU A 87 21.20 -3.63 11.28
C LEU A 87 22.60 -3.12 11.67
N GLN A 88 23.15 -3.66 12.77
CA GLN A 88 24.45 -3.22 13.30
C GLN A 88 25.66 -3.80 12.55
N ASP A 89 25.54 -5.03 12.03
CA ASP A 89 26.67 -5.79 11.49
C ASP A 89 26.59 -5.99 9.97
N VAL A 90 26.25 -4.92 9.23
CA VAL A 90 26.22 -4.98 7.76
C VAL A 90 27.65 -5.02 7.22
N LYS A 91 27.94 -6.01 6.39
CA LYS A 91 29.24 -6.12 5.73
C LYS A 91 29.33 -5.11 4.58
N VAL A 92 30.33 -4.25 4.66
CA VAL A 92 30.61 -3.25 3.63
C VAL A 92 32.07 -3.36 3.17
N THR A 93 32.32 -2.90 1.96
CA THR A 93 33.69 -2.75 1.42
C THR A 93 33.88 -1.30 0.99
N ILE A 94 35.01 -0.72 1.38
CA ILE A 94 35.41 0.65 0.99
C ILE A 94 36.71 0.55 0.21
N GLU A 95 36.65 0.99 -1.02
CA GLU A 95 37.83 1.06 -1.91
C GLU A 95 38.16 2.51 -2.17
N ASN A 96 39.44 2.87 -2.06
CA ASN A 96 39.96 4.22 -2.29
C ASN A 96 41.14 4.14 -3.24
N THR A 97 40.92 4.40 -4.53
CA THR A 97 41.90 4.34 -5.60
C THR A 97 42.37 5.74 -6.02
N GLU A 98 43.26 5.83 -6.98
CA GLU A 98 43.65 7.12 -7.58
C GLU A 98 42.54 7.76 -8.43
N ARG A 99 41.58 6.95 -8.93
CA ARG A 99 40.54 7.39 -9.87
C ARG A 99 39.16 7.60 -9.23
N TYR A 100 38.87 6.84 -8.18
CA TYR A 100 37.56 6.88 -7.51
C TYR A 100 37.66 6.39 -6.07
N ALA A 101 36.65 6.73 -5.29
CA ALA A 101 36.32 6.07 -4.04
C ALA A 101 34.98 5.34 -4.19
N GLU A 102 34.89 4.13 -3.67
CA GLU A 102 33.68 3.30 -3.80
C GLU A 102 33.30 2.69 -2.46
N PHE A 103 32.01 2.84 -2.12
CA PHE A 103 31.36 2.19 -0.99
C PHE A 103 30.44 1.10 -1.52
N LYS A 104 30.59 -0.13 -1.02
CA LYS A 104 29.82 -1.29 -1.50
C LYS A 104 29.15 -2.05 -0.35
N SER A 105 27.87 -2.39 -0.54
CA SER A 105 27.07 -3.29 0.31
C SER A 105 26.34 -4.30 -0.57
N GLY A 106 26.65 -5.58 -0.42
CA GLY A 106 26.09 -6.64 -1.26
C GLY A 106 26.45 -6.44 -2.74
N ASN A 107 25.43 -6.37 -3.59
CA ASN A 107 25.57 -6.14 -5.03
C ASN A 107 25.61 -4.66 -5.41
N LEU A 108 25.15 -3.77 -4.50
CA LEU A 108 25.06 -2.34 -4.74
C LEU A 108 26.29 -1.60 -4.27
N SER A 109 26.79 -0.66 -5.09
CA SER A 109 27.85 0.27 -4.69
C SER A 109 27.54 1.70 -5.10
N ALA A 110 28.11 2.65 -4.34
CA ALA A 110 28.16 4.07 -4.65
C ALA A 110 29.62 4.46 -4.93
N ARG A 111 29.90 4.98 -6.13
CA ARG A 111 31.25 5.37 -6.57
C ARG A 111 31.33 6.86 -6.82
N VAL A 112 32.28 7.52 -6.16
CA VAL A 112 32.57 8.94 -6.35
C VAL A 112 33.86 9.09 -7.15
N SER A 113 33.82 9.89 -8.23
CA SER A 113 34.99 10.16 -9.08
C SER A 113 35.97 11.07 -8.40
N LYS A 114 37.28 10.81 -8.62
CA LYS A 114 38.42 11.70 -8.30
C LYS A 114 38.92 12.52 -9.51
N GLY A 115 38.10 12.57 -10.57
CA GLY A 115 38.43 13.32 -11.78
C GLY A 115 38.23 14.82 -11.63
N GLU A 116 38.33 15.52 -12.76
CA GLU A 116 38.22 16.98 -12.84
C GLU A 116 36.84 17.48 -12.38
N PHE A 117 35.79 16.64 -12.56
CA PHE A 117 34.42 17.00 -12.24
C PHE A 117 33.78 15.97 -11.31
N TRP A 118 32.90 16.47 -10.47
CA TRP A 118 32.07 15.66 -9.57
C TRP A 118 31.21 14.64 -10.34
N SER A 119 31.24 13.40 -9.88
CA SER A 119 30.27 12.38 -10.28
C SER A 119 30.07 11.40 -9.14
N LEU A 120 28.82 11.03 -8.92
CA LEU A 120 28.36 9.96 -8.02
C LEU A 120 27.57 8.97 -8.85
N ASP A 121 28.03 7.72 -8.94
CA ASP A 121 27.38 6.65 -9.67
C ASP A 121 26.98 5.53 -8.74
N PHE A 122 25.75 5.02 -8.91
CA PHE A 122 25.27 3.79 -8.26
C PHE A 122 25.38 2.63 -9.25
N LEU A 123 25.99 1.53 -8.78
CA LEU A 123 26.29 0.39 -9.63
C LEU A 123 25.73 -0.90 -9.00
N ARG A 124 25.14 -1.75 -9.84
CA ARG A 124 24.78 -3.12 -9.49
C ARG A 124 25.78 -4.06 -10.13
N ASN A 125 26.54 -4.80 -9.34
CA ASN A 125 27.58 -5.70 -9.84
C ASN A 125 28.56 -5.04 -10.82
N GLY A 126 28.86 -3.74 -10.63
CA GLY A 126 29.74 -2.95 -11.48
C GLY A 126 29.05 -2.26 -12.67
N GLU A 127 27.79 -2.55 -12.94
CA GLU A 127 27.00 -1.87 -13.98
C GLU A 127 26.23 -0.68 -13.39
N ARG A 128 26.32 0.46 -14.07
CA ARG A 128 25.65 1.69 -13.62
C ARG A 128 24.13 1.59 -13.77
N ILE A 129 23.42 1.82 -12.67
CA ILE A 129 21.95 1.85 -12.65
C ILE A 129 21.37 3.28 -12.62
N THR A 130 22.03 4.20 -11.91
CA THR A 130 21.71 5.63 -11.88
C THR A 130 22.91 6.41 -11.35
N GLY A 131 22.80 7.72 -11.26
CA GLY A 131 23.86 8.58 -10.70
C GLY A 131 23.58 10.06 -10.89
N SER A 132 24.55 10.87 -10.47
CA SER A 132 24.46 12.31 -10.40
C SER A 132 25.80 12.92 -10.79
N GLN A 133 25.79 13.95 -11.62
CA GLN A 133 27.01 14.66 -12.08
C GLN A 133 27.01 16.09 -11.55
N VAL A 134 28.01 16.87 -11.95
CA VAL A 134 28.14 18.30 -11.62
C VAL A 134 26.80 19.04 -11.82
N LYS A 135 26.44 19.88 -10.87
CA LYS A 135 25.18 20.65 -10.79
C LYS A 135 23.91 19.83 -10.52
N ASN A 136 24.04 18.54 -10.25
CA ASN A 136 22.87 17.70 -10.00
C ASN A 136 22.61 17.43 -8.51
N ASN A 137 23.49 17.84 -7.61
CA ASN A 137 23.25 17.85 -6.16
C ASN A 137 23.86 19.09 -5.51
N GLY A 138 23.41 19.41 -4.32
CA GLY A 138 23.95 20.51 -3.55
C GLY A 138 22.91 21.27 -2.73
N TYR A 139 23.19 22.55 -2.57
CA TYR A 139 22.50 23.48 -1.70
C TYR A 139 21.93 24.65 -2.50
N VAL A 140 20.69 25.01 -2.23
CA VAL A 140 20.00 26.14 -2.87
C VAL A 140 19.57 27.13 -1.82
N GLN A 141 20.04 28.39 -1.98
CA GLN A 141 19.53 29.51 -1.21
C GLN A 141 18.40 30.18 -1.99
N ASP A 142 17.20 30.16 -1.44
CA ASP A 142 16.06 30.94 -1.96
C ASP A 142 16.02 32.28 -1.26
N THR A 143 16.55 33.30 -1.95
CA THR A 143 16.59 34.67 -1.43
C THR A 143 15.23 35.36 -1.46
N ASN A 144 14.27 34.85 -2.25
CA ASN A 144 12.89 35.40 -2.30
C ASN A 144 12.13 35.08 -1.01
N ASN A 145 12.32 33.87 -0.48
CA ASN A 145 11.61 33.36 0.71
C ASN A 145 12.51 33.22 1.93
N GLN A 146 13.81 33.51 1.81
CA GLN A 146 14.83 33.33 2.84
C GLN A 146 14.86 31.90 3.40
N ARG A 147 14.77 30.91 2.50
CA ARG A 147 14.78 29.49 2.80
C ARG A 147 15.95 28.81 2.11
N ASN A 148 16.38 27.72 2.70
CA ASN A 148 17.49 26.93 2.22
C ASN A 148 17.02 25.50 1.93
N TYR A 149 17.50 24.97 0.82
CA TYR A 149 17.12 23.61 0.39
C TYR A 149 18.35 22.81 0.04
N MET A 150 18.32 21.53 0.37
CA MET A 150 19.20 20.52 -0.20
C MET A 150 18.47 19.78 -1.31
N PHE A 151 19.19 19.38 -2.35
CA PHE A 151 18.60 18.64 -3.47
C PHE A 151 19.56 17.63 -4.08
N GLU A 152 18.99 16.62 -4.74
CA GLU A 152 19.67 15.63 -5.57
C GLU A 152 18.88 15.41 -6.87
N ARG A 153 19.59 15.14 -7.97
CA ARG A 153 19.03 14.74 -9.27
C ARG A 153 19.67 13.45 -9.72
N LEU A 154 18.90 12.37 -9.68
CA LEU A 154 19.35 11.07 -10.18
C LEU A 154 18.91 10.86 -11.62
N ASP A 155 19.81 10.27 -12.42
CA ASP A 155 19.60 10.03 -13.85
C ASP A 155 18.51 8.99 -14.11
N LEU A 156 17.72 9.24 -15.16
CA LEU A 156 16.82 8.29 -15.77
C LEU A 156 17.37 7.86 -17.14
N GLY A 157 17.42 6.57 -17.40
CA GLY A 157 17.75 5.99 -18.70
C GLY A 157 16.63 6.15 -19.72
N VAL A 158 16.93 5.82 -20.98
CA VAL A 158 15.93 5.82 -22.05
C VAL A 158 14.87 4.73 -21.77
N GLY A 159 13.60 5.10 -21.79
CA GLY A 159 12.48 4.20 -21.49
C GLY A 159 12.33 3.85 -20.01
N GLU A 160 13.03 4.52 -19.13
CA GLU A 160 12.91 4.30 -17.69
C GLU A 160 11.67 5.01 -17.14
N THR A 161 10.79 4.25 -16.50
CA THR A 161 9.55 4.71 -15.89
C THR A 161 9.65 4.70 -14.37
N VAL A 162 9.00 5.68 -13.74
CA VAL A 162 9.02 5.90 -12.29
C VAL A 162 7.65 5.70 -11.70
N TYR A 163 7.56 5.02 -10.56
CA TYR A 163 6.33 4.68 -9.85
C TYR A 163 6.43 4.99 -8.36
N GLY A 164 5.29 4.95 -7.65
CA GLY A 164 5.26 5.11 -6.20
C GLY A 164 4.91 6.52 -5.76
N LEU A 165 5.63 7.05 -4.77
CA LEU A 165 5.39 8.33 -4.08
C LEU A 165 4.06 8.35 -3.30
N GLY A 166 3.65 7.20 -2.78
CA GLY A 166 2.43 7.04 -2.00
C GLY A 166 1.20 6.74 -2.84
N GLU A 167 0.03 6.94 -2.25
CA GLU A 167 -1.27 6.75 -2.92
C GLU A 167 -1.57 7.97 -3.79
N ARG A 168 -1.49 7.79 -5.10
CA ARG A 168 -1.69 8.86 -6.08
C ARG A 168 -2.77 8.48 -7.08
N PHE A 169 -3.70 9.39 -7.30
CA PHE A 169 -4.86 9.18 -8.17
C PHE A 169 -4.63 9.67 -9.60
N THR A 170 -3.55 10.41 -9.84
CA THR A 170 -3.04 10.80 -11.16
C THR A 170 -2.46 9.59 -11.92
N ALA A 171 -1.93 9.78 -13.12
CA ALA A 171 -1.33 8.69 -13.92
C ALA A 171 -0.35 7.84 -13.09
N LEU A 172 -0.37 6.52 -13.27
CA LEU A 172 0.43 5.57 -12.49
C LEU A 172 1.94 5.80 -12.68
N VAL A 173 2.38 6.04 -13.91
CA VAL A 173 3.75 6.44 -14.25
C VAL A 173 3.94 7.90 -13.87
N ARG A 174 4.97 8.18 -13.08
CA ARG A 174 5.23 9.53 -12.53
C ARG A 174 6.01 10.45 -13.47
N ASN A 175 6.59 9.95 -14.53
CA ASN A 175 7.36 10.75 -15.49
C ASN A 175 6.53 11.93 -16.01
N GLY A 176 7.09 13.14 -15.90
CA GLY A 176 6.40 14.41 -16.22
C GLY A 176 5.63 15.05 -15.07
N GLN A 177 5.55 14.41 -13.90
CA GLN A 177 4.82 14.93 -12.73
C GLN A 177 5.74 15.62 -11.73
N THR A 178 5.21 16.66 -11.09
CA THR A 178 5.75 17.22 -9.84
C THR A 178 4.89 16.70 -8.69
N VAL A 179 5.52 16.15 -7.65
CA VAL A 179 4.84 15.52 -6.51
C VAL A 179 5.43 16.08 -5.22
N GLU A 180 4.60 16.68 -4.39
CA GLU A 180 4.96 17.07 -3.01
C GLU A 180 4.45 16.03 -2.03
N THR A 181 5.32 15.55 -1.14
CA THR A 181 4.94 14.61 -0.08
C THR A 181 4.40 15.38 1.13
N TRP A 182 3.12 15.75 1.06
CA TRP A 182 2.42 16.50 2.09
C TRP A 182 1.00 15.96 2.25
N ASN A 183 0.71 15.38 3.41
CA ASN A 183 -0.58 14.73 3.66
C ASN A 183 -1.73 15.75 3.67
N ARG A 184 -2.69 15.56 2.77
CA ARG A 184 -3.85 16.43 2.60
C ARG A 184 -5.12 15.61 2.37
N ASP A 185 -6.24 16.19 2.78
CA ASP A 185 -7.59 15.70 2.52
C ASP A 185 -8.07 16.22 1.15
N GLY A 186 -7.66 15.56 0.10
CA GLY A 186 -7.89 15.97 -1.28
C GLY A 186 -8.95 15.17 -2.03
N GLY A 187 -9.47 14.08 -1.44
CA GLY A 187 -10.27 13.10 -2.18
C GLY A 187 -9.46 12.37 -3.25
N THR A 188 -10.12 11.49 -4.03
CA THR A 188 -9.43 10.71 -5.05
C THR A 188 -9.32 11.41 -6.41
N SER A 189 -9.94 12.56 -6.59
CA SER A 189 -10.02 13.30 -7.86
C SER A 189 -9.10 14.51 -7.94
N THR A 190 -8.05 14.56 -7.09
CA THR A 190 -7.04 15.64 -7.10
C THR A 190 -5.63 15.05 -7.02
N GLU A 191 -4.60 15.89 -7.20
CA GLU A 191 -3.20 15.51 -6.99
C GLU A 191 -2.83 15.37 -5.52
N GLN A 192 -3.69 15.83 -4.60
CA GLN A 192 -3.50 15.71 -3.16
C GLN A 192 -3.75 14.27 -2.70
N ALA A 193 -3.08 13.87 -1.63
CA ALA A 193 -3.19 12.51 -1.12
C ALA A 193 -3.15 12.47 0.40
N TYR A 194 -3.85 11.50 0.97
CA TYR A 194 -3.84 11.19 2.40
C TYR A 194 -2.59 10.43 2.86
N LYS A 195 -1.91 9.76 1.90
CA LYS A 195 -0.78 8.87 2.15
C LYS A 195 0.37 9.24 1.22
N ASN A 196 1.28 10.05 1.74
CA ASN A 196 2.47 10.47 1.03
C ASN A 196 3.68 9.69 1.53
N ILE A 197 4.32 8.94 0.63
CA ILE A 197 5.50 8.14 0.92
C ILE A 197 6.62 8.63 0.01
N PRO A 198 7.72 9.21 0.54
CA PRO A 198 8.82 9.73 -0.27
C PRO A 198 9.72 8.59 -0.78
N PHE A 199 9.09 7.58 -1.37
CA PHE A 199 9.72 6.42 -1.98
C PHE A 199 9.21 6.23 -3.40
N TYR A 200 10.14 6.13 -4.34
CA TYR A 200 9.85 5.73 -5.71
C TYR A 200 10.67 4.51 -6.12
N MET A 201 10.17 3.78 -7.11
CA MET A 201 10.91 2.72 -7.79
C MET A 201 10.84 2.91 -9.30
N THR A 202 11.76 2.25 -10.02
CA THR A 202 11.79 2.27 -11.48
C THR A 202 11.65 0.87 -12.07
N ASN A 203 11.27 0.79 -13.37
CA ASN A 203 11.27 -0.47 -14.11
C ASN A 203 12.69 -1.04 -14.34
N ARG A 204 13.75 -0.33 -13.93
CA ARG A 204 15.14 -0.80 -13.95
C ARG A 204 15.55 -1.60 -12.73
N GLY A 205 14.66 -1.79 -11.77
CA GLY A 205 14.89 -2.62 -10.60
C GLY A 205 15.70 -1.96 -9.50
N TYR A 206 15.45 -0.70 -9.21
CA TYR A 206 15.90 -0.03 -7.99
C TYR A 206 14.83 0.91 -7.46
N GLY A 207 14.92 1.24 -6.18
CA GLY A 207 14.09 2.25 -5.55
C GLY A 207 14.91 3.26 -4.78
N VAL A 208 14.31 4.41 -4.49
CA VAL A 208 14.93 5.49 -3.69
C VAL A 208 13.94 5.95 -2.62
N LEU A 209 14.36 5.88 -1.36
CA LEU A 209 13.66 6.44 -0.22
C LEU A 209 14.36 7.73 0.22
N VAL A 210 13.67 8.85 0.22
CA VAL A 210 14.17 10.11 0.80
C VAL A 210 13.78 10.15 2.28
N ASN A 211 14.77 10.14 3.17
CA ASN A 211 14.58 9.98 4.61
C ASN A 211 14.28 11.33 5.31
N HIS A 212 13.20 11.96 4.87
CA HIS A 212 12.73 13.23 5.41
C HIS A 212 11.21 13.20 5.62
N PRO A 213 10.73 13.25 6.88
CA PRO A 213 9.29 13.29 7.18
C PRO A 213 8.60 14.58 6.74
N GLN A 214 9.31 15.73 6.70
CA GLN A 214 8.77 16.98 6.19
C GLN A 214 8.48 16.91 4.68
N CYS A 215 7.96 17.98 4.12
CA CYS A 215 7.67 18.06 2.69
C CYS A 215 8.93 17.84 1.85
N VAL A 216 8.90 16.83 0.99
CA VAL A 216 9.88 16.61 -0.08
C VAL A 216 9.19 16.89 -1.41
N SER A 217 9.79 17.72 -2.25
CA SER A 217 9.31 17.96 -3.60
C SER A 217 10.07 17.07 -4.58
N PHE A 218 9.33 16.31 -5.38
CA PHE A 218 9.85 15.46 -6.45
C PHE A 218 9.48 16.04 -7.81
N GLU A 219 10.47 16.39 -8.61
CA GLU A 219 10.32 16.71 -10.02
C GLU A 219 10.75 15.48 -10.84
N VAL A 220 9.77 14.64 -11.19
CA VAL A 220 10.01 13.39 -11.92
C VAL A 220 9.97 13.65 -13.43
N GLY A 221 11.12 13.98 -14.02
CA GLY A 221 11.16 14.37 -15.43
C GLY A 221 10.38 15.64 -15.76
N SER A 222 9.94 16.41 -14.77
CA SER A 222 9.10 17.60 -14.94
C SER A 222 9.89 18.91 -14.95
N GLU A 223 11.16 18.89 -14.53
CA GLU A 223 12.11 19.98 -14.70
C GLU A 223 13.21 19.58 -15.69
N LYS A 224 13.92 18.50 -15.41
CA LYS A 224 14.89 17.87 -16.33
C LYS A 224 14.32 16.51 -16.74
N VAL A 225 14.01 16.33 -18.02
CA VAL A 225 13.25 15.18 -18.54
C VAL A 225 13.91 13.83 -18.24
N SER A 226 15.23 13.81 -18.14
CA SER A 226 16.05 12.61 -17.88
C SER A 226 16.50 12.48 -16.42
N LYS A 227 15.77 13.12 -15.49
CA LYS A 227 16.15 13.15 -14.08
C LYS A 227 14.94 12.98 -13.16
N VAL A 228 15.16 12.33 -12.02
CA VAL A 228 14.31 12.51 -10.83
C VAL A 228 15.05 13.46 -9.90
N GLN A 229 14.50 14.64 -9.70
CA GLN A 229 14.99 15.60 -8.72
C GLN A 229 14.13 15.48 -7.46
N PHE A 230 14.78 15.47 -6.30
CA PHE A 230 14.11 15.65 -5.02
C PHE A 230 14.81 16.72 -4.20
N SER A 231 14.02 17.53 -3.51
CA SER A 231 14.50 18.66 -2.72
C SER A 231 13.73 18.78 -1.41
N VAL A 232 14.42 19.21 -0.37
CA VAL A 232 13.90 19.37 0.98
C VAL A 232 14.43 20.64 1.63
N GLU A 233 13.59 21.36 2.34
CA GLU A 233 14.00 22.51 3.17
C GLU A 233 14.79 21.99 4.38
N SER A 234 16.12 22.04 4.30
CA SER A 234 17.04 21.49 5.30
C SER A 234 18.48 21.91 5.01
N GLU A 235 19.37 21.75 5.99
CA GLU A 235 20.82 21.86 5.84
C GLU A 235 21.49 20.50 5.55
N TYR A 236 20.71 19.42 5.46
CA TYR A 236 21.16 18.10 5.04
C TYR A 236 20.10 17.41 4.18
N LEU A 237 20.55 16.46 3.37
CA LEU A 237 19.69 15.56 2.61
C LEU A 237 20.15 14.13 2.85
N GLU A 238 19.23 13.27 3.28
CA GLU A 238 19.49 11.83 3.42
C GLU A 238 18.54 11.02 2.57
N TYR A 239 19.07 10.08 1.81
CA TYR A 239 18.28 9.16 1.02
C TYR A 239 18.95 7.78 0.92
N PHE A 240 18.16 6.78 0.60
CA PHE A 240 18.62 5.41 0.42
C PHE A 240 18.33 4.93 -1.00
N VAL A 241 19.34 4.41 -1.66
CA VAL A 241 19.17 3.65 -2.91
C VAL A 241 19.05 2.18 -2.53
N ILE A 242 17.96 1.55 -2.99
CA ILE A 242 17.59 0.18 -2.67
C ILE A 242 17.66 -0.62 -3.96
N ASP A 243 18.59 -1.55 -4.04
CA ASP A 243 18.75 -2.43 -5.19
C ASP A 243 17.71 -3.54 -5.21
N GLY A 244 17.37 -4.04 -6.40
CA GLY A 244 16.54 -5.22 -6.60
C GLY A 244 16.36 -5.52 -8.08
N PRO A 245 16.76 -6.71 -8.56
CA PRO A 245 16.70 -7.03 -9.99
C PRO A 245 15.27 -7.03 -10.56
N THR A 246 14.26 -7.11 -9.69
CA THR A 246 12.84 -7.03 -10.06
C THR A 246 12.10 -6.09 -9.11
N PRO A 247 10.94 -5.53 -9.50
CA PRO A 247 10.11 -4.71 -8.62
C PRO A 247 9.74 -5.41 -7.30
N LYS A 248 9.47 -6.72 -7.34
CA LYS A 248 9.22 -7.53 -6.13
C LYS A 248 10.44 -7.57 -5.20
N ALA A 249 11.64 -7.70 -5.74
CA ALA A 249 12.87 -7.70 -4.95
C ALA A 249 13.15 -6.33 -4.31
N VAL A 250 12.84 -5.23 -5.01
CA VAL A 250 12.90 -3.87 -4.46
C VAL A 250 11.95 -3.73 -3.27
N LEU A 251 10.70 -4.15 -3.41
CA LEU A 251 9.71 -4.09 -2.32
C LEU A 251 10.05 -5.02 -1.16
N ASP A 252 10.63 -6.19 -1.43
CA ASP A 252 11.11 -7.09 -0.36
C ASP A 252 12.16 -6.39 0.51
N ARG A 253 13.14 -5.74 -0.09
CA ARG A 253 14.17 -4.99 0.64
C ARG A 253 13.61 -3.74 1.29
N TYR A 254 12.81 -2.96 0.58
CA TYR A 254 12.18 -1.75 1.09
C TYR A 254 11.32 -2.04 2.34
N THR A 255 10.45 -3.05 2.28
CA THR A 255 9.57 -3.37 3.41
C THR A 255 10.29 -4.08 4.55
N ARG A 256 11.37 -4.82 4.29
CA ARG A 256 12.26 -5.31 5.35
C ARG A 256 12.93 -4.16 6.10
N PHE A 257 13.26 -3.10 5.38
CA PHE A 257 13.89 -1.90 5.94
C PHE A 257 12.90 -0.98 6.68
N THR A 258 11.70 -0.78 6.15
CA THR A 258 10.70 0.15 6.67
C THR A 258 9.57 -0.50 7.49
N GLY A 259 9.43 -1.81 7.42
CA GLY A 259 8.44 -2.64 8.12
C GLY A 259 7.59 -3.48 7.16
N ARG A 260 7.41 -4.76 7.50
CA ARG A 260 6.52 -5.69 6.78
C ARG A 260 5.05 -5.38 7.11
N PRO A 261 4.14 -5.47 6.15
CA PRO A 261 2.72 -5.49 6.47
C PRO A 261 2.38 -6.67 7.40
N ALA A 262 1.67 -6.43 8.50
CA ALA A 262 1.13 -7.52 9.31
C ALA A 262 0.15 -8.36 8.49
N LEU A 263 -0.04 -9.62 8.84
CA LEU A 263 -1.04 -10.49 8.19
C LEU A 263 -2.42 -10.23 8.80
N PRO A 264 -3.40 -9.69 8.04
CA PRO A 264 -4.73 -9.47 8.57
C PRO A 264 -5.44 -10.81 8.83
N PRO A 265 -6.32 -10.90 9.86
CA PRO A 265 -7.11 -12.09 10.12
C PRO A 265 -8.02 -12.44 8.94
N ALA A 266 -8.26 -13.73 8.72
CA ALA A 266 -9.03 -14.23 7.58
C ALA A 266 -10.44 -13.63 7.47
N TRP A 267 -11.12 -13.40 8.60
CA TRP A 267 -12.45 -12.80 8.62
C TRP A 267 -12.47 -11.40 8.00
N SER A 268 -11.37 -10.66 8.04
CA SER A 268 -11.30 -9.29 7.51
C SER A 268 -11.42 -9.22 5.98
N PHE A 269 -11.14 -10.31 5.28
CA PHE A 269 -11.28 -10.42 3.81
C PHE A 269 -12.72 -10.59 3.35
N GLY A 270 -13.66 -10.83 4.26
CA GLY A 270 -15.07 -10.89 3.97
C GLY A 270 -15.68 -9.56 3.55
N LEU A 271 -17.01 -9.54 3.35
CA LEU A 271 -17.72 -8.32 3.03
C LEU A 271 -17.98 -7.49 4.30
N TRP A 272 -17.63 -6.20 4.22
CA TRP A 272 -17.94 -5.18 5.21
C TRP A 272 -19.12 -4.33 4.74
N LEU A 273 -20.06 -4.07 5.63
CA LEU A 273 -21.17 -3.12 5.41
C LEU A 273 -21.12 -2.05 6.49
N THR A 274 -21.38 -0.80 6.10
CA THR A 274 -21.37 0.33 7.03
C THR A 274 -22.75 0.99 7.12
N THR A 275 -22.93 1.81 8.16
CA THR A 275 -24.07 2.72 8.28
C THR A 275 -24.06 3.84 7.24
N SER A 276 -22.96 4.00 6.48
CA SER A 276 -22.63 5.22 5.74
C SER A 276 -22.41 6.45 6.64
N PHE A 277 -21.95 7.57 6.07
CA PHE A 277 -21.48 8.71 6.87
C PHE A 277 -22.64 9.59 7.36
N THR A 278 -23.39 10.22 6.45
CA THR A 278 -24.42 11.24 6.81
C THR A 278 -25.82 10.69 6.74
N THR A 279 -26.03 9.49 7.22
CA THR A 279 -27.34 8.82 7.30
C THR A 279 -27.83 8.79 8.74
N ASN A 280 -29.14 8.64 8.93
CA ASN A 280 -29.71 8.41 10.24
C ASN A 280 -29.82 6.89 10.49
N TYR A 281 -29.31 6.44 11.64
CA TYR A 281 -29.35 5.03 12.00
C TYR A 281 -29.40 4.85 13.52
N ASP A 282 -30.09 3.79 13.91
CA ASP A 282 -30.20 3.25 15.25
C ASP A 282 -30.04 1.72 15.20
N GLU A 283 -30.19 1.04 16.30
CA GLU A 283 -30.10 -0.42 16.33
C GLU A 283 -31.14 -1.09 15.41
N ALA A 284 -32.34 -0.55 15.31
CA ALA A 284 -33.39 -1.11 14.44
C ALA A 284 -33.02 -1.00 12.97
N THR A 285 -32.47 0.15 12.55
CA THR A 285 -31.97 0.38 11.19
C THR A 285 -30.83 -0.57 10.87
N VAL A 286 -29.86 -0.69 11.76
CA VAL A 286 -28.70 -1.60 11.61
C VAL A 286 -29.18 -3.06 11.46
N ASN A 287 -30.11 -3.51 12.31
CA ASN A 287 -30.66 -4.85 12.18
C ASN A 287 -31.39 -5.05 10.85
N SER A 288 -32.12 -4.03 10.35
CA SER A 288 -32.81 -4.14 9.05
C SER A 288 -31.83 -4.38 7.88
N PHE A 289 -30.62 -3.83 7.95
CA PHE A 289 -29.57 -4.09 6.96
C PHE A 289 -29.03 -5.51 7.08
N ILE A 290 -28.70 -5.94 8.29
CA ILE A 290 -28.13 -7.26 8.56
C ILE A 290 -29.12 -8.38 8.22
N ASP A 291 -30.36 -8.23 8.66
CA ASP A 291 -31.43 -9.20 8.37
C ASP A 291 -31.77 -9.19 6.88
N GLY A 292 -31.80 -8.01 6.25
CA GLY A 292 -32.00 -7.87 4.80
C GLY A 292 -30.92 -8.54 3.95
N MET A 293 -29.67 -8.54 4.41
CA MET A 293 -28.59 -9.31 3.78
C MET A 293 -28.84 -10.81 3.92
N ALA A 294 -29.18 -11.27 5.12
CA ALA A 294 -29.43 -12.68 5.39
C ALA A 294 -30.67 -13.22 4.61
N GLU A 295 -31.78 -12.48 4.58
CA GLU A 295 -32.97 -12.81 3.81
C GLU A 295 -32.74 -13.01 2.32
N ARG A 296 -31.72 -12.32 1.77
CA ARG A 296 -31.34 -12.38 0.36
C ARG A 296 -30.16 -13.32 0.09
N ASN A 297 -29.75 -14.09 1.08
CA ASN A 297 -28.54 -14.94 1.00
C ASN A 297 -27.29 -14.17 0.53
N LEU A 298 -27.10 -12.98 1.10
CA LEU A 298 -25.93 -12.13 0.87
C LEU A 298 -24.97 -12.31 2.05
N PRO A 299 -23.80 -12.95 1.89
CA PRO A 299 -22.85 -13.14 2.98
C PRO A 299 -22.37 -11.78 3.51
N LEU A 300 -22.37 -11.62 4.82
CA LEU A 300 -21.89 -10.42 5.51
C LEU A 300 -21.05 -10.82 6.72
N HIS A 301 -19.90 -10.18 6.90
CA HIS A 301 -18.91 -10.64 7.89
C HIS A 301 -18.55 -9.56 8.91
N VAL A 302 -18.53 -8.28 8.50
CA VAL A 302 -18.18 -7.16 9.37
C VAL A 302 -19.24 -6.07 9.23
N PHE A 303 -19.70 -5.55 10.38
CA PHE A 303 -20.54 -4.36 10.39
C PHE A 303 -19.77 -3.19 11.00
N HIS A 304 -19.78 -2.06 10.29
CA HIS A 304 -19.02 -0.87 10.65
C HIS A 304 -19.96 0.29 10.97
N PHE A 305 -19.87 0.80 12.20
CA PHE A 305 -20.54 2.02 12.64
C PHE A 305 -19.66 3.22 12.31
N ASP A 306 -20.19 4.16 11.50
CA ASP A 306 -19.50 5.40 11.20
C ASP A 306 -19.71 6.43 12.33
N CYS A 307 -19.19 7.65 12.20
CA CYS A 307 -18.97 8.62 13.28
C CYS A 307 -20.19 8.92 14.20
N PHE A 308 -21.41 8.78 13.71
CA PHE A 308 -22.63 9.05 14.51
C PHE A 308 -23.05 7.90 15.44
N TRP A 309 -22.18 6.93 15.67
CA TRP A 309 -22.32 6.09 16.86
C TRP A 309 -22.08 6.93 18.14
N MET A 310 -21.27 8.00 18.02
CA MET A 310 -21.07 9.01 19.06
C MET A 310 -22.06 10.16 18.90
N LYS A 311 -22.27 10.89 19.97
CA LYS A 311 -23.15 12.04 20.00
C LYS A 311 -22.65 13.19 19.12
N ALA A 312 -23.56 13.83 18.40
CA ALA A 312 -23.22 14.98 17.55
C ALA A 312 -22.49 16.08 18.32
N PHE A 313 -21.45 16.64 17.71
CA PHE A 313 -20.51 17.64 18.26
C PHE A 313 -19.63 17.14 19.43
N GLN A 314 -19.59 15.82 19.70
CA GLN A 314 -18.84 15.22 20.79
C GLN A 314 -17.87 14.11 20.32
N TRP A 315 -17.44 14.15 19.08
CA TRP A 315 -16.39 13.25 18.56
C TRP A 315 -15.03 13.68 19.12
N CYS A 316 -14.12 12.90 19.46
CA CYS A 316 -14.08 11.51 19.89
C CYS A 316 -13.95 11.50 21.42
N ASP A 317 -15.06 11.45 22.12
CA ASP A 317 -15.09 11.16 23.56
C ASP A 317 -15.31 9.68 23.86
N PHE A 318 -15.58 8.89 22.79
CA PHE A 318 -15.76 7.44 22.82
C PHE A 318 -16.99 6.97 23.60
N GLU A 319 -18.01 7.82 23.69
CA GLU A 319 -19.28 7.51 24.31
C GLU A 319 -20.36 7.30 23.27
N TRP A 320 -21.05 6.16 23.34
CA TRP A 320 -22.22 5.89 22.49
C TRP A 320 -23.32 6.93 22.74
N ASP A 321 -23.99 7.37 21.66
CA ASP A 321 -25.14 8.25 21.82
C ASP A 321 -26.30 7.50 22.47
N PRO A 322 -26.68 7.82 23.73
CA PRO A 322 -27.70 7.08 24.46
C PRO A 322 -29.12 7.24 23.87
N LEU A 323 -29.33 8.22 22.98
CA LEU A 323 -30.63 8.42 22.31
C LEU A 323 -30.82 7.42 21.16
N THR A 324 -29.76 7.09 20.45
CA THR A 324 -29.80 6.15 19.33
C THR A 324 -29.38 4.73 19.73
N PHE A 325 -28.47 4.61 20.69
CA PHE A 325 -27.93 3.34 21.18
C PHE A 325 -28.00 3.26 22.71
N PRO A 326 -29.21 3.04 23.27
CA PRO A 326 -29.40 3.02 24.74
C PRO A 326 -28.75 1.82 25.43
N ASP A 327 -28.49 0.71 24.71
CA ASP A 327 -27.85 -0.52 25.20
C ASP A 327 -26.75 -0.97 24.22
N PRO A 328 -25.65 -0.24 24.10
CA PRO A 328 -24.63 -0.53 23.08
C PRO A 328 -23.93 -1.88 23.30
N GLU A 329 -23.63 -2.24 24.54
CA GLU A 329 -22.99 -3.53 24.86
C GLU A 329 -23.92 -4.71 24.52
N GLY A 330 -25.21 -4.61 24.89
CA GLY A 330 -26.22 -5.61 24.53
C GLY A 330 -26.42 -5.70 23.01
N MET A 331 -26.45 -4.56 22.30
CA MET A 331 -26.52 -4.51 20.85
C MET A 331 -25.32 -5.22 20.21
N ILE A 332 -24.09 -4.89 20.59
CA ILE A 332 -22.87 -5.52 20.07
C ILE A 332 -22.94 -7.04 20.26
N ARG A 333 -23.34 -7.50 21.45
CA ARG A 333 -23.51 -8.93 21.74
C ARG A 333 -24.53 -9.60 20.81
N ARG A 334 -25.69 -8.95 20.56
CA ARG A 334 -26.73 -9.44 19.63
C ARG A 334 -26.22 -9.53 18.19
N LEU A 335 -25.45 -8.53 17.74
CA LEU A 335 -24.87 -8.52 16.40
C LEU A 335 -23.79 -9.60 16.24
N LYS A 336 -22.93 -9.76 17.23
CA LYS A 336 -21.90 -10.82 17.25
C LYS A 336 -22.52 -12.23 17.28
N ALA A 337 -23.66 -12.40 17.92
CA ALA A 337 -24.42 -13.66 17.89
C ALA A 337 -24.94 -14.02 16.48
N LYS A 338 -25.04 -13.05 15.57
CA LYS A 338 -25.33 -13.27 14.13
C LYS A 338 -24.07 -13.60 13.30
N GLY A 339 -22.92 -13.78 13.94
CA GLY A 339 -21.63 -14.12 13.30
C GLY A 339 -20.82 -12.94 12.78
N LEU A 340 -21.14 -11.72 13.18
CA LEU A 340 -20.49 -10.51 12.72
C LEU A 340 -19.31 -10.10 13.61
N LYS A 341 -18.30 -9.52 12.99
CA LYS A 341 -17.28 -8.67 13.63
C LYS A 341 -17.74 -7.21 13.61
N ILE A 342 -17.34 -6.43 14.63
CA ILE A 342 -17.80 -5.06 14.81
C ILE A 342 -16.64 -4.10 14.68
N CYS A 343 -16.78 -3.13 13.77
CA CYS A 343 -15.86 -2.01 13.57
C CYS A 343 -16.54 -0.71 13.99
N VAL A 344 -15.80 0.20 14.64
CA VAL A 344 -16.27 1.56 14.92
C VAL A 344 -15.29 2.60 14.40
N TRP A 345 -15.85 3.70 13.90
CA TRP A 345 -15.10 4.84 13.43
C TRP A 345 -14.52 5.64 14.60
N ILE A 346 -13.26 6.06 14.46
CA ILE A 346 -12.57 6.98 15.38
C ILE A 346 -11.72 7.97 14.58
N ASN A 347 -11.36 9.10 15.19
CA ASN A 347 -10.36 10.01 14.67
C ASN A 347 -9.51 10.63 15.80
N PRO A 348 -8.41 11.34 15.49
CA PRO A 348 -7.51 11.88 16.51
C PRO A 348 -7.92 13.28 16.99
N TYR A 349 -9.20 13.64 16.90
CA TYR A 349 -9.72 14.97 17.25
C TYR A 349 -10.72 14.88 18.39
N ILE A 350 -10.98 16.01 19.06
CA ILE A 350 -11.99 16.13 20.10
C ILE A 350 -12.78 17.43 19.93
N GLY A 351 -14.10 17.34 19.93
CA GLY A 351 -14.98 18.51 19.86
C GLY A 351 -15.07 19.27 21.19
N GLN A 352 -15.06 20.59 21.14
CA GLN A 352 -15.12 21.43 22.36
C GLN A 352 -16.40 21.26 23.18
N LYS A 353 -17.48 20.73 22.57
CA LYS A 353 -18.74 20.44 23.29
C LYS A 353 -18.64 19.15 24.13
N SER A 354 -17.63 18.30 23.86
CA SER A 354 -17.47 17.06 24.62
C SER A 354 -17.27 17.34 26.12
N PRO A 355 -17.92 16.58 27.01
CA PRO A 355 -17.74 16.73 28.45
C PRO A 355 -16.29 16.59 28.93
N VAL A 356 -15.47 15.81 28.20
CA VAL A 356 -14.05 15.56 28.55
C VAL A 356 -13.10 16.62 28.00
N PHE A 357 -13.55 17.53 27.14
CA PHE A 357 -12.66 18.50 26.49
C PHE A 357 -11.86 19.36 27.48
N LYS A 358 -12.54 19.87 28.51
CA LYS A 358 -11.89 20.72 29.53
C LYS A 358 -10.86 19.92 30.35
N GLU A 359 -11.16 18.68 30.69
CA GLU A 359 -10.22 17.79 31.38
C GLU A 359 -8.95 17.57 30.53
N LEU A 360 -9.12 17.27 29.24
CA LEU A 360 -8.00 17.07 28.31
C LEU A 360 -7.14 18.31 28.12
N GLN A 361 -7.78 19.49 28.06
CA GLN A 361 -7.10 20.78 27.99
C GLN A 361 -6.28 21.05 29.25
N GLU A 362 -6.86 20.87 30.44
CA GLU A 362 -6.21 21.10 31.75
C GLU A 362 -5.03 20.13 31.99
N LYS A 363 -5.15 18.89 31.51
CA LYS A 363 -4.08 17.88 31.57
C LYS A 363 -2.98 18.11 30.53
N GLY A 364 -3.20 19.00 29.54
CA GLY A 364 -2.23 19.25 28.48
C GLY A 364 -2.13 18.13 27.44
N TYR A 365 -3.22 17.39 27.20
CA TYR A 365 -3.27 16.29 26.23
C TYR A 365 -3.59 16.73 24.80
N LEU A 366 -3.91 18.00 24.62
CA LEU A 366 -4.27 18.58 23.35
C LEU A 366 -3.17 19.53 22.85
N LEU A 367 -3.04 19.57 21.53
CA LEU A 367 -2.00 20.31 20.83
C LEU A 367 -2.12 21.82 21.06
N LYS A 368 -1.00 22.48 21.36
CA LYS A 368 -0.91 23.89 21.69
C LYS A 368 -0.18 24.69 20.60
N ARG A 369 -0.50 25.97 20.51
CA ARG A 369 0.30 26.95 19.78
C ARG A 369 1.55 27.35 20.58
N PRO A 370 2.56 27.96 19.94
CA PRO A 370 3.76 28.42 20.64
C PRO A 370 3.51 29.42 21.78
N ASP A 371 2.40 30.16 21.73
CA ASP A 371 1.98 31.09 22.80
C ASP A 371 1.30 30.39 23.99
N GLY A 372 1.14 29.05 23.94
CA GLY A 372 0.49 28.24 24.95
C GLY A 372 -1.02 28.13 24.81
N SER A 373 -1.65 28.84 23.89
CA SER A 373 -3.07 28.69 23.58
C SER A 373 -3.34 27.34 22.92
N LEU A 374 -4.58 26.84 23.07
CA LEU A 374 -4.98 25.59 22.41
C LEU A 374 -5.13 25.82 20.91
N TRP A 375 -4.62 24.89 20.10
CA TRP A 375 -4.88 24.90 18.68
C TRP A 375 -6.29 24.36 18.39
N GLN A 376 -7.13 25.11 17.68
CA GLN A 376 -8.50 24.74 17.32
C GLN A 376 -8.86 25.27 15.94
N TRP A 377 -9.83 24.62 15.29
CA TRP A 377 -10.49 25.10 14.07
C TRP A 377 -11.95 24.61 13.99
N ASP A 378 -12.69 25.07 12.97
CA ASP A 378 -14.12 24.78 12.78
C ASP A 378 -14.42 23.87 11.58
N LYS A 379 -13.38 23.23 11.00
CA LYS A 379 -13.57 22.26 9.92
C LYS A 379 -13.96 20.91 10.50
N TRP A 380 -14.89 20.21 9.84
CA TRP A 380 -15.55 18.94 10.19
C TRP A 380 -16.38 18.99 11.47
N GLN A 381 -15.83 19.46 12.55
CA GLN A 381 -16.53 19.62 13.82
C GLN A 381 -16.16 20.96 14.46
N PRO A 382 -17.15 21.78 14.91
CA PRO A 382 -16.89 23.09 15.49
C PRO A 382 -16.00 23.02 16.73
N GLY A 383 -14.94 23.86 16.75
CA GLY A 383 -14.05 23.99 17.88
C GLY A 383 -13.22 22.75 18.18
N LEU A 384 -13.00 21.88 17.20
CA LEU A 384 -12.18 20.69 17.44
C LEU A 384 -10.73 21.02 17.76
N ALA A 385 -10.16 20.24 18.66
CA ALA A 385 -8.74 20.21 18.98
C ALA A 385 -8.15 18.85 18.63
N ILE A 386 -6.82 18.74 18.59
CA ILE A 386 -6.09 17.55 18.19
C ILE A 386 -5.40 16.95 19.41
N TYR A 387 -5.45 15.62 19.56
CA TYR A 387 -4.67 14.91 20.56
C TYR A 387 -3.17 15.00 20.26
N ASP A 388 -2.37 15.36 21.26
CA ASP A 388 -0.91 15.36 21.16
C ASP A 388 -0.37 13.95 21.51
N PHE A 389 -0.22 13.10 20.51
CA PHE A 389 0.30 11.74 20.69
C PHE A 389 1.83 11.67 20.88
N THR A 390 2.52 12.81 21.01
CA THR A 390 3.88 12.84 21.56
C THR A 390 3.89 12.89 23.08
N ASN A 391 2.72 13.14 23.69
CA ASN A 391 2.54 13.09 25.14
C ASN A 391 2.11 11.68 25.58
N PRO A 392 2.94 10.94 26.35
CA PRO A 392 2.63 9.58 26.78
C PRO A 392 1.33 9.46 27.59
N ASP A 393 0.99 10.48 28.37
CA ASP A 393 -0.24 10.47 29.18
C ASP A 393 -1.49 10.66 28.31
N ALA A 394 -1.39 11.45 27.25
CA ALA A 394 -2.45 11.57 26.23
C ALA A 394 -2.64 10.24 25.49
N CYS A 395 -1.55 9.58 25.10
CA CYS A 395 -1.57 8.25 24.49
C CYS A 395 -2.26 7.24 25.42
N LYS A 396 -1.89 7.22 26.69
CA LYS A 396 -2.50 6.32 27.67
C LYS A 396 -3.99 6.57 27.83
N TRP A 397 -4.41 7.82 27.95
CA TRP A 397 -5.84 8.18 28.08
C TRP A 397 -6.64 7.70 26.86
N TYR A 398 -6.13 7.96 25.66
CA TYR A 398 -6.76 7.55 24.40
C TYR A 398 -6.83 6.01 24.29
N ALA A 399 -5.73 5.33 24.57
CA ALA A 399 -5.65 3.88 24.59
C ALA A 399 -6.63 3.25 25.59
N ASP A 400 -6.77 3.80 26.81
CA ASP A 400 -7.68 3.29 27.83
C ASP A 400 -9.15 3.40 27.36
N LYS A 401 -9.52 4.46 26.65
CA LYS A 401 -10.84 4.60 26.01
C LYS A 401 -11.10 3.52 24.94
N LEU A 402 -10.13 3.28 24.07
CA LEU A 402 -10.23 2.23 23.06
C LEU A 402 -10.32 0.83 23.69
N LYS A 403 -9.53 0.56 24.73
CA LYS A 403 -9.63 -0.71 25.47
C LYS A 403 -11.02 -0.92 26.08
N GLY A 404 -11.67 0.16 26.52
CA GLY A 404 -13.08 0.11 26.98
C GLY A 404 -14.03 -0.33 25.86
N LEU A 405 -13.86 0.17 24.64
CA LEU A 405 -14.67 -0.25 23.49
C LEU A 405 -14.41 -1.71 23.11
N VAL A 406 -13.16 -2.16 23.13
CA VAL A 406 -12.82 -3.57 22.88
C VAL A 406 -13.44 -4.48 23.96
N ALA A 407 -13.36 -4.10 25.22
CA ALA A 407 -13.98 -4.84 26.32
C ALA A 407 -15.52 -4.94 26.18
N MET A 408 -16.15 -3.96 25.56
CA MET A 408 -17.58 -3.96 25.22
C MET A 408 -17.92 -4.91 24.04
N GLY A 409 -16.91 -5.34 23.27
CA GLY A 409 -17.05 -6.29 22.16
C GLY A 409 -16.71 -5.76 20.77
N VAL A 410 -16.19 -4.52 20.65
CA VAL A 410 -15.66 -3.99 19.38
C VAL A 410 -14.41 -4.79 18.96
N ASP A 411 -14.35 -5.22 17.70
CA ASP A 411 -13.27 -6.07 17.19
C ASP A 411 -12.15 -5.26 16.49
N CYS A 412 -12.48 -4.11 15.90
CA CYS A 412 -11.51 -3.30 15.15
C CYS A 412 -11.97 -1.83 15.03
N PHE A 413 -11.06 -0.97 14.55
CA PHE A 413 -11.32 0.46 14.39
C PHE A 413 -11.06 0.93 12.95
N LYS A 414 -11.92 1.85 12.45
CA LYS A 414 -11.61 2.70 11.31
C LYS A 414 -10.92 3.94 11.85
N THR A 415 -9.62 4.08 11.60
CA THR A 415 -8.83 5.27 11.94
C THR A 415 -8.92 6.29 10.82
N ASP A 416 -9.85 7.22 10.97
CA ASP A 416 -10.10 8.26 9.98
C ASP A 416 -9.26 9.51 10.27
N PHE A 417 -9.08 10.36 9.25
CA PHE A 417 -8.25 11.57 9.30
C PHE A 417 -6.77 11.30 9.66
N GLY A 418 -6.09 12.23 10.33
CA GLY A 418 -4.66 12.17 10.65
C GLY A 418 -3.75 12.85 9.62
N GLU A 419 -4.31 13.34 8.53
CA GLU A 419 -3.70 14.33 7.63
C GLU A 419 -4.08 15.75 8.06
N ARG A 420 -3.62 16.79 7.38
CA ARG A 420 -3.86 18.22 7.72
C ARG A 420 -3.47 18.61 9.14
N ILE A 421 -2.42 17.98 9.66
CA ILE A 421 -1.88 18.33 10.97
C ILE A 421 -1.22 19.71 10.89
N PRO A 422 -1.51 20.65 11.82
CA PRO A 422 -0.98 22.01 11.77
C PRO A 422 0.52 22.06 12.03
N THR A 423 1.16 23.10 11.50
CA THR A 423 2.59 23.37 11.70
C THR A 423 2.87 24.61 12.56
N ASP A 424 1.84 25.39 12.89
CA ASP A 424 1.89 26.53 13.83
C ASP A 424 1.66 26.10 15.29
N VAL A 425 2.33 25.04 15.71
CA VAL A 425 2.10 24.34 16.98
C VAL A 425 3.42 23.96 17.65
N GLN A 426 3.33 23.62 18.94
CA GLN A 426 4.40 23.08 19.74
C GLN A 426 4.00 21.70 20.27
N TRP A 427 4.77 20.69 19.93
CA TRP A 427 4.60 19.33 20.38
C TRP A 427 5.18 19.15 21.80
N PHE A 428 4.59 18.26 22.58
CA PHE A 428 5.01 17.99 23.97
C PHE A 428 6.48 17.54 24.07
N ASP A 429 6.93 16.72 23.12
CA ASP A 429 8.30 16.20 23.06
C ASP A 429 9.31 17.13 22.38
N GLY A 430 8.89 18.30 21.89
CA GLY A 430 9.73 19.23 21.14
C GLY A 430 9.97 18.85 19.70
N SER A 431 9.23 17.89 19.13
CA SER A 431 9.30 17.51 17.72
C SER A 431 9.10 18.69 16.78
N ASP A 432 9.76 18.64 15.60
CA ASP A 432 9.62 19.62 14.54
C ASP A 432 8.22 19.53 13.91
N PRO A 433 7.42 20.63 13.93
CA PRO A 433 6.06 20.61 13.40
C PRO A 433 5.98 20.32 11.89
N GLN A 434 6.98 20.70 11.10
CA GLN A 434 7.02 20.39 9.66
C GLN A 434 7.18 18.89 9.41
N LYS A 435 8.01 18.22 10.21
CA LYS A 435 8.19 16.76 10.16
C LYS A 435 6.97 16.02 10.71
N MET A 436 6.39 16.52 11.80
CA MET A 436 5.25 15.88 12.45
C MET A 436 3.99 15.92 11.59
N HIS A 437 3.84 16.88 10.69
CA HIS A 437 2.68 16.98 9.80
C HIS A 437 2.36 15.64 9.08
N ASN A 438 3.37 15.03 8.46
CA ASN A 438 3.19 13.73 7.80
C ASN A 438 3.31 12.55 8.78
N HIS A 439 4.22 12.66 9.77
CA HIS A 439 4.54 11.55 10.66
C HIS A 439 3.42 11.25 11.67
N TYR A 440 2.57 12.22 11.96
CA TYR A 440 1.43 12.05 12.87
C TYR A 440 0.53 10.88 12.46
N ALA A 441 0.32 10.69 11.16
CA ALA A 441 -0.43 9.54 10.64
C ALA A 441 0.15 8.20 11.10
N TYR A 442 1.48 8.10 11.21
CA TYR A 442 2.15 6.90 11.71
C TYR A 442 1.90 6.71 13.20
N ILE A 443 2.19 7.71 14.04
CA ILE A 443 2.06 7.56 15.50
C ILE A 443 0.61 7.35 15.95
N TYR A 444 -0.35 7.95 15.26
CA TYR A 444 -1.78 7.73 15.48
C TYR A 444 -2.18 6.26 15.20
N ASN A 445 -1.84 5.75 14.03
CA ASN A 445 -2.18 4.38 13.67
C ASN A 445 -1.40 3.35 14.51
N GLU A 446 -0.14 3.61 14.85
CA GLU A 446 0.65 2.76 15.74
C GLU A 446 0.02 2.64 17.12
N LEU A 447 -0.47 3.76 17.69
CA LEU A 447 -1.16 3.77 18.99
C LEU A 447 -2.39 2.84 18.96
N VAL A 448 -3.24 2.99 17.94
CA VAL A 448 -4.46 2.17 17.81
C VAL A 448 -4.13 0.70 17.53
N TRP A 449 -3.12 0.45 16.68
CA TRP A 449 -2.62 -0.89 16.41
C TRP A 449 -2.13 -1.60 17.68
N ASN A 450 -1.34 -0.92 18.50
CA ASN A 450 -0.83 -1.48 19.75
C ASN A 450 -1.97 -1.79 20.73
N VAL A 451 -3.01 -0.96 20.80
CA VAL A 451 -4.20 -1.28 21.60
C VAL A 451 -4.87 -2.58 21.13
N LEU A 452 -5.06 -2.75 19.82
CA LEU A 452 -5.65 -3.98 19.30
C LEU A 452 -4.75 -5.19 19.57
N LYS A 453 -3.46 -5.07 19.27
CA LYS A 453 -2.50 -6.15 19.53
C LYS A 453 -2.49 -6.57 21.01
N ASP A 454 -2.54 -5.61 21.92
CA ASP A 454 -2.52 -5.88 23.37
C ASP A 454 -3.85 -6.46 23.90
N THR A 455 -4.97 -6.25 23.19
CA THR A 455 -6.31 -6.63 23.68
C THR A 455 -6.89 -7.84 22.97
N VAL A 456 -6.74 -7.95 21.65
CA VAL A 456 -7.31 -9.06 20.86
C VAL A 456 -6.25 -10.03 20.35
N GLY A 457 -4.95 -9.69 20.44
CA GLY A 457 -3.83 -10.47 19.89
C GLY A 457 -3.41 -9.98 18.51
N GLU A 458 -2.14 -10.24 18.15
CA GLU A 458 -1.57 -9.78 16.87
C GLU A 458 -2.27 -10.44 15.67
N GLU A 459 -2.66 -11.69 15.80
CA GLU A 459 -3.36 -12.47 14.78
C GLU A 459 -4.80 -12.02 14.52
N GLU A 460 -5.42 -11.30 15.44
CA GLU A 460 -6.79 -10.75 15.30
C GLU A 460 -6.78 -9.23 15.05
N ALA A 461 -5.61 -8.56 15.17
CA ALA A 461 -5.51 -7.13 15.03
C ALA A 461 -5.69 -6.69 13.57
N VAL A 462 -6.59 -5.76 13.34
CA VAL A 462 -6.80 -5.10 12.04
C VAL A 462 -7.29 -3.67 12.23
N LEU A 463 -6.71 -2.75 11.47
CA LEU A 463 -7.19 -1.37 11.31
C LEU A 463 -7.92 -1.21 9.98
N PHE A 464 -8.65 -0.10 9.86
CA PHE A 464 -9.13 0.39 8.57
C PHE A 464 -8.71 1.86 8.47
N ALA A 465 -7.47 2.12 8.01
CA ALA A 465 -6.77 3.39 8.16
C ALA A 465 -6.85 4.27 6.90
N ARG A 466 -7.01 5.61 7.09
CA ARG A 466 -7.02 6.58 6.01
C ARG A 466 -5.62 7.13 5.72
N SER A 467 -5.02 7.84 6.66
CA SER A 467 -3.73 8.49 6.47
C SER A 467 -2.56 7.55 6.75
N ALA A 468 -1.42 7.82 6.12
CA ALA A 468 -0.22 7.04 6.32
C ALA A 468 1.05 7.88 6.12
N SER A 469 2.15 7.35 6.64
CA SER A 469 3.53 7.78 6.42
C SER A 469 4.42 6.55 6.26
N VAL A 470 5.73 6.73 6.06
CA VAL A 470 6.68 5.61 5.95
C VAL A 470 6.59 4.70 7.18
N GLY A 471 6.47 3.41 6.95
CA GLY A 471 6.33 2.40 8.00
C GLY A 471 4.88 2.06 8.38
N ALA A 472 3.89 2.88 7.98
CA ALA A 472 2.48 2.64 8.33
C ALA A 472 1.89 1.40 7.64
N GLN A 473 2.54 0.85 6.61
CA GLN A 473 2.16 -0.44 6.00
C GLN A 473 2.16 -1.60 7.01
N LYS A 474 2.82 -1.44 8.15
CA LYS A 474 2.80 -2.41 9.26
C LYS A 474 1.42 -2.61 9.88
N PHE A 475 0.53 -1.64 9.69
CA PHE A 475 -0.77 -1.55 10.35
C PHE A 475 -1.91 -1.65 9.31
N PRO A 476 -2.14 -2.82 8.69
CA PRO A 476 -3.20 -2.96 7.69
C PRO A 476 -4.58 -2.88 8.34
N VAL A 477 -5.62 -2.48 7.60
CA VAL A 477 -5.73 -2.25 6.15
C VAL A 477 -5.80 -0.74 5.89
N HIS A 478 -5.51 -0.30 4.66
CA HIS A 478 -5.69 1.09 4.25
C HIS A 478 -6.74 1.18 3.14
N TRP A 479 -7.54 2.28 3.10
CA TRP A 479 -8.48 2.51 2.00
C TRP A 479 -8.19 3.82 1.27
N GLY A 480 -8.71 3.94 0.04
CA GLY A 480 -8.41 5.03 -0.88
C GLY A 480 -8.92 6.41 -0.48
N GLY A 481 -9.75 6.52 0.57
CA GLY A 481 -10.38 7.78 0.98
C GLY A 481 -11.63 8.12 0.17
N ASP A 482 -12.00 9.40 0.16
CA ASP A 482 -13.26 9.89 -0.38
C ASP A 482 -13.24 9.94 -1.92
N CYS A 483 -14.07 9.16 -2.57
CA CYS A 483 -14.19 9.05 -4.01
C CYS A 483 -15.60 9.44 -4.49
N TYR A 484 -15.73 9.97 -5.72
CA TYR A 484 -17.03 10.22 -6.32
C TYR A 484 -17.69 8.92 -6.81
N ALA A 485 -19.03 8.93 -6.85
CA ALA A 485 -19.82 7.77 -7.28
C ALA A 485 -19.99 7.74 -8.81
N ASN A 486 -18.88 7.66 -9.56
CA ASN A 486 -18.82 7.61 -11.02
C ASN A 486 -17.66 6.75 -11.51
N TYR A 487 -17.61 6.45 -12.82
CA TYR A 487 -16.58 5.60 -13.40
C TYR A 487 -15.19 6.22 -13.39
N GLU A 488 -15.08 7.54 -13.56
CA GLU A 488 -13.82 8.26 -13.50
C GLU A 488 -13.14 8.05 -12.16
N SER A 489 -13.89 8.26 -11.08
CA SER A 489 -13.37 8.09 -9.73
C SER A 489 -13.11 6.63 -9.35
N MET A 490 -13.87 5.69 -9.90
CA MET A 490 -13.60 4.26 -9.79
C MET A 490 -12.24 3.90 -10.40
N ALA A 491 -11.90 4.46 -11.57
CA ALA A 491 -10.60 4.25 -12.21
C ALA A 491 -9.46 4.97 -11.46
N GLU A 492 -9.71 6.18 -10.95
CA GLU A 492 -8.77 6.92 -10.11
C GLU A 492 -8.45 6.15 -8.82
N SER A 493 -9.46 5.57 -8.18
CA SER A 493 -9.30 4.72 -7.00
C SER A 493 -8.41 3.52 -7.29
N LEU A 494 -8.60 2.84 -8.41
CA LEU A 494 -7.72 1.73 -8.83
C LEU A 494 -6.28 2.20 -8.98
N ARG A 495 -6.03 3.33 -9.65
CA ARG A 495 -4.66 3.88 -9.77
C ARG A 495 -4.04 4.17 -8.41
N GLY A 496 -4.82 4.74 -7.48
CA GLY A 496 -4.39 4.95 -6.10
C GLY A 496 -3.97 3.66 -5.39
N GLY A 497 -4.79 2.61 -5.51
CA GLY A 497 -4.51 1.30 -4.93
C GLY A 497 -3.26 0.64 -5.51
N LEU A 498 -3.06 0.72 -6.83
CA LEU A 498 -1.84 0.22 -7.47
C LEU A 498 -0.61 1.03 -7.07
N SER A 499 -0.74 2.36 -6.97
CA SER A 499 0.33 3.26 -6.57
C SER A 499 0.79 3.01 -5.14
N ILE A 500 -0.13 2.85 -4.18
CA ILE A 500 0.24 2.59 -2.78
C ILE A 500 0.83 1.18 -2.60
N GLY A 501 0.40 0.19 -3.38
CA GLY A 501 1.03 -1.12 -3.46
C GLY A 501 2.49 -1.04 -3.88
N LEU A 502 2.83 -0.19 -4.87
CA LEU A 502 4.20 0.12 -5.29
C LEU A 502 5.00 0.94 -4.27
N SER A 503 4.38 1.33 -3.16
CA SER A 503 5.01 1.96 -1.99
C SER A 503 5.05 1.03 -0.76
N GLY A 504 4.85 -0.29 -0.95
CA GLY A 504 5.04 -1.33 0.06
C GLY A 504 3.80 -1.69 0.89
N PHE A 505 2.62 -1.19 0.55
CA PHE A 505 1.37 -1.50 1.24
C PHE A 505 0.74 -2.77 0.66
N GLY A 506 0.68 -3.82 1.46
CA GLY A 506 0.23 -5.15 1.02
C GLY A 506 -1.27 -5.29 0.83
N PHE A 507 -2.07 -4.50 1.57
CA PHE A 507 -3.53 -4.63 1.67
C PHE A 507 -4.20 -3.28 1.46
N TRP A 508 -5.21 -3.27 0.60
CA TRP A 508 -5.90 -2.05 0.22
C TRP A 508 -7.40 -2.29 0.01
N SER A 509 -8.20 -1.27 0.34
CA SER A 509 -9.62 -1.23 0.12
C SER A 509 -10.04 0.12 -0.48
N HIS A 510 -11.30 0.27 -0.80
CA HIS A 510 -11.91 1.52 -1.28
C HIS A 510 -13.41 1.50 -0.97
N ASP A 511 -14.06 2.63 -1.13
CA ASP A 511 -15.48 2.74 -0.86
C ASP A 511 -16.29 2.25 -2.06
N ILE A 512 -16.77 1.01 -1.98
CA ILE A 512 -17.50 0.37 -3.07
C ILE A 512 -18.83 1.10 -3.30
N GLY A 513 -19.04 1.53 -4.54
CA GLY A 513 -20.17 2.33 -4.96
C GLY A 513 -19.93 3.84 -4.90
N GLY A 514 -18.72 4.26 -4.52
CA GLY A 514 -18.33 5.66 -4.34
C GLY A 514 -18.79 6.23 -2.99
N PHE A 515 -17.97 7.14 -2.42
CA PHE A 515 -18.27 7.79 -1.16
C PHE A 515 -19.20 8.99 -1.36
N GLU A 516 -18.81 9.96 -2.21
CA GLU A 516 -19.56 11.17 -2.46
C GLU A 516 -20.76 10.90 -3.36
N ASN A 517 -21.95 11.37 -2.94
CA ASN A 517 -23.23 11.17 -3.62
C ASN A 517 -23.71 9.70 -3.64
N THR A 518 -24.69 9.42 -4.46
CA THR A 518 -25.24 8.08 -4.66
C THR A 518 -25.04 7.68 -6.11
N ALA A 519 -24.41 6.54 -6.33
CA ALA A 519 -24.18 6.00 -7.65
C ALA A 519 -25.48 5.60 -8.35
N PRO A 520 -25.59 5.69 -9.68
CA PRO A 520 -26.56 4.91 -10.44
C PRO A 520 -26.32 3.41 -10.26
N ALA A 521 -27.35 2.58 -10.39
CA ALA A 521 -27.25 1.13 -10.18
C ALA A 521 -26.16 0.48 -11.03
N HIS A 522 -25.97 0.92 -12.29
CA HIS A 522 -24.93 0.38 -13.16
C HIS A 522 -23.50 0.66 -12.66
N VAL A 523 -23.22 1.83 -12.10
CA VAL A 523 -21.93 2.15 -11.47
C VAL A 523 -21.73 1.30 -10.20
N TYR A 524 -22.76 1.19 -9.35
CA TYR A 524 -22.72 0.38 -8.15
C TYR A 524 -22.36 -1.08 -8.47
N LYS A 525 -23.06 -1.70 -9.43
CA LYS A 525 -22.83 -3.08 -9.85
C LYS A 525 -21.41 -3.31 -10.38
N ARG A 526 -20.88 -2.42 -11.25
CA ARG A 526 -19.51 -2.50 -11.76
C ARG A 526 -18.48 -2.35 -10.63
N TRP A 527 -18.75 -1.43 -9.69
CA TRP A 527 -17.85 -1.21 -8.56
C TRP A 527 -17.86 -2.38 -7.56
N CYS A 528 -19.01 -3.03 -7.35
CA CYS A 528 -19.09 -4.25 -6.55
C CYS A 528 -18.24 -5.38 -7.14
N ALA A 529 -18.29 -5.60 -8.45
CA ALA A 529 -17.46 -6.60 -9.12
C ALA A 529 -15.96 -6.33 -8.93
N PHE A 530 -15.53 -5.08 -9.10
CA PHE A 530 -14.15 -4.66 -8.84
C PHE A 530 -13.80 -4.78 -7.35
N GLY A 531 -14.61 -4.24 -6.47
CA GLY A 531 -14.33 -4.16 -5.05
C GLY A 531 -14.24 -5.53 -4.36
N LEU A 532 -15.01 -6.52 -4.83
CA LEU A 532 -14.96 -7.89 -4.31
C LEU A 532 -13.81 -8.74 -4.89
N LEU A 533 -13.13 -8.24 -5.92
CA LEU A 533 -11.86 -8.77 -6.44
C LEU A 533 -10.65 -7.92 -6.00
N SER A 534 -10.81 -7.16 -4.94
CA SER A 534 -9.74 -6.44 -4.22
C SER A 534 -9.30 -7.22 -2.98
N SER A 535 -8.25 -6.78 -2.29
CA SER A 535 -7.82 -7.47 -1.07
C SER A 535 -8.89 -7.39 0.03
N HIS A 536 -9.41 -6.20 0.32
CA HIS A 536 -10.50 -5.98 1.28
C HIS A 536 -11.67 -5.26 0.63
N SER A 537 -12.90 -5.49 1.12
CA SER A 537 -14.12 -5.08 0.43
C SER A 537 -15.14 -4.50 1.39
N ARG A 538 -15.47 -3.20 1.23
CA ARG A 538 -16.38 -2.48 2.10
C ARG A 538 -17.42 -1.70 1.29
N LEU A 539 -18.70 -1.96 1.54
CA LEU A 539 -19.83 -1.17 1.05
C LEU A 539 -19.96 0.06 1.96
N HIS A 540 -19.62 1.24 1.46
CA HIS A 540 -19.61 2.48 2.23
C HIS A 540 -19.90 3.68 1.33
N GLY A 541 -20.55 4.70 1.89
CA GLY A 541 -20.85 5.95 1.21
C GLY A 541 -21.15 7.09 2.17
N SER A 542 -21.45 8.29 1.64
CA SER A 542 -21.77 9.46 2.46
C SER A 542 -23.27 9.60 2.72
N LYS A 543 -24.07 9.88 1.69
CA LYS A 543 -25.44 10.36 1.84
C LYS A 543 -26.53 9.29 1.79
N SER A 544 -26.20 8.07 1.41
CA SER A 544 -27.19 6.98 1.29
C SER A 544 -26.57 5.65 1.71
N TYR A 545 -27.42 4.71 2.07
CA TYR A 545 -27.03 3.35 2.41
C TYR A 545 -26.51 2.62 1.16
N ARG A 546 -25.55 1.73 1.35
CA ARG A 546 -24.96 0.93 0.27
C ARG A 546 -25.45 -0.51 0.23
N VAL A 547 -26.59 -0.79 0.85
CA VAL A 547 -27.26 -2.09 0.73
C VAL A 547 -27.74 -2.31 -0.70
N PRO A 548 -27.51 -3.49 -1.33
CA PRO A 548 -27.73 -3.66 -2.76
C PRO A 548 -29.19 -3.51 -3.20
N TRP A 549 -30.14 -3.89 -2.38
CA TRP A 549 -31.59 -3.73 -2.70
C TRP A 549 -32.08 -2.28 -2.72
N ALA A 550 -31.26 -1.33 -2.25
CA ALA A 550 -31.56 0.10 -2.42
C ALA A 550 -31.34 0.58 -3.86
N TYR A 551 -30.70 -0.22 -4.70
CA TYR A 551 -30.43 0.07 -6.10
C TYR A 551 -31.39 -0.70 -7.02
N ASP A 552 -31.28 -2.01 -7.09
CA ASP A 552 -32.16 -2.92 -7.81
C ASP A 552 -31.92 -4.39 -7.41
N ASP A 553 -32.74 -5.33 -7.92
CA ASP A 553 -32.60 -6.76 -7.64
C ASP A 553 -31.32 -7.34 -8.24
N GLU A 554 -30.91 -6.90 -9.42
CA GLU A 554 -29.67 -7.34 -10.06
C GLU A 554 -28.43 -6.95 -9.23
N SER A 555 -28.48 -5.82 -8.53
CA SER A 555 -27.42 -5.44 -7.59
C SER A 555 -27.25 -6.46 -6.46
N CYS A 556 -28.36 -7.06 -5.97
CA CYS A 556 -28.30 -8.15 -5.01
C CYS A 556 -27.61 -9.39 -5.60
N ASP A 557 -27.92 -9.73 -6.85
CA ASP A 557 -27.30 -10.88 -7.53
C ASP A 557 -25.80 -10.66 -7.73
N VAL A 558 -25.39 -9.44 -8.12
CA VAL A 558 -23.99 -9.07 -8.30
C VAL A 558 -23.21 -9.16 -6.97
N VAL A 559 -23.71 -8.55 -5.91
CA VAL A 559 -23.04 -8.60 -4.60
C VAL A 559 -22.96 -10.04 -4.09
N ARG A 560 -24.03 -10.83 -4.23
CA ARG A 560 -24.04 -12.25 -3.84
C ARG A 560 -22.97 -13.03 -4.60
N PHE A 561 -22.98 -12.96 -5.93
CA PHE A 561 -22.07 -13.72 -6.77
C PHE A 561 -20.61 -13.44 -6.45
N PHE A 562 -20.21 -12.18 -6.41
CA PHE A 562 -18.81 -11.82 -6.18
C PHE A 562 -18.35 -12.02 -4.73
N THR A 563 -19.26 -11.88 -3.74
CA THR A 563 -18.93 -12.20 -2.33
C THR A 563 -18.73 -13.70 -2.15
N GLN A 564 -19.60 -14.53 -2.72
CA GLN A 564 -19.48 -15.98 -2.69
C GLN A 564 -18.22 -16.45 -3.43
N LEU A 565 -17.93 -15.87 -4.60
CA LEU A 565 -16.68 -16.14 -5.32
C LEU A 565 -15.45 -15.80 -4.45
N LYS A 566 -15.46 -14.63 -3.81
CA LYS A 566 -14.33 -14.21 -2.94
C LYS A 566 -14.13 -15.19 -1.77
N CYS A 567 -15.20 -15.63 -1.11
CA CYS A 567 -15.11 -16.62 -0.05
C CYS A 567 -14.49 -17.94 -0.56
N ARG A 568 -14.87 -18.40 -1.74
CA ARG A 568 -14.29 -19.58 -2.37
C ARG A 568 -12.82 -19.38 -2.80
N MET A 569 -12.43 -18.16 -3.16
CA MET A 569 -11.05 -17.83 -3.52
C MET A 569 -10.11 -17.72 -2.30
N MET A 570 -10.61 -17.79 -1.08
CA MET A 570 -9.80 -17.54 0.13
C MET A 570 -8.54 -18.39 0.25
N PRO A 571 -8.49 -19.69 -0.10
CA PRO A 571 -7.23 -20.43 -0.07
C PRO A 571 -6.13 -19.78 -0.91
N TYR A 572 -6.47 -19.28 -2.08
CA TYR A 572 -5.56 -18.52 -2.95
C TYR A 572 -5.26 -17.13 -2.39
N LEU A 573 -6.29 -16.36 -2.04
CA LEU A 573 -6.14 -14.98 -1.56
C LEU A 573 -5.33 -14.90 -0.26
N TYR A 574 -5.56 -15.83 0.68
CA TYR A 574 -4.83 -15.81 1.94
C TYR A 574 -3.38 -16.27 1.78
N ARG A 575 -3.10 -17.14 0.80
CA ARG A 575 -1.71 -17.42 0.41
C ARG A 575 -0.98 -16.20 -0.11
N GLU A 576 -1.64 -15.38 -0.92
CA GLU A 576 -1.09 -14.11 -1.40
C GLU A 576 -0.95 -13.09 -0.26
N ALA A 577 -1.87 -13.09 0.71
CA ALA A 577 -1.77 -12.27 1.92
C ALA A 577 -0.54 -12.67 2.77
N ALA A 578 -0.30 -13.97 2.96
CA ALA A 578 0.88 -14.48 3.65
C ALA A 578 2.19 -14.07 2.93
N ARG A 579 2.20 -14.03 1.61
CA ARG A 579 3.33 -13.53 0.81
C ARG A 579 3.52 -12.01 0.98
N ALA A 580 2.45 -11.25 1.05
CA ALA A 580 2.53 -9.82 1.35
C ALA A 580 3.17 -9.57 2.72
N ASN A 581 2.80 -10.34 3.72
CA ASN A 581 3.43 -10.31 5.05
C ASN A 581 4.92 -10.73 4.98
N ALA A 582 5.25 -11.82 4.32
CA ALA A 582 6.61 -12.38 4.30
C ALA A 582 7.58 -11.59 3.42
N ARG A 583 7.11 -11.00 2.31
CA ARG A 583 7.93 -10.40 1.26
C ARG A 583 7.60 -8.95 0.92
N GLY A 584 6.53 -8.39 1.48
CA GLY A 584 6.06 -7.05 1.13
C GLY A 584 5.46 -6.92 -0.28
N THR A 585 5.22 -8.03 -0.97
CA THR A 585 4.59 -8.03 -2.30
C THR A 585 3.08 -7.83 -2.13
N PRO A 586 2.47 -6.76 -2.66
CA PRO A 586 1.05 -6.48 -2.45
C PRO A 586 0.16 -7.55 -3.08
N MET A 587 -1.05 -7.70 -2.55
CA MET A 587 -2.05 -8.60 -3.14
C MET A 587 -2.56 -8.11 -4.49
N MET A 588 -2.79 -6.80 -4.62
CA MET A 588 -3.15 -6.15 -5.90
C MET A 588 -1.88 -5.54 -6.49
N ARG A 589 -1.51 -5.99 -7.68
CA ARG A 589 -0.21 -5.66 -8.30
C ARG A 589 -0.39 -4.96 -9.63
N ALA A 590 0.33 -3.86 -9.82
CA ALA A 590 0.48 -3.29 -11.16
C ALA A 590 1.10 -4.33 -12.10
N MET A 591 0.67 -4.35 -13.37
CA MET A 591 1.12 -5.35 -14.35
C MET A 591 2.64 -5.38 -14.50
N MET A 592 3.32 -4.22 -14.45
CA MET A 592 4.77 -4.13 -14.51
C MET A 592 5.51 -4.85 -13.38
N MET A 593 4.85 -5.12 -12.26
CA MET A 593 5.44 -5.85 -11.13
C MET A 593 5.55 -7.36 -11.42
N GLU A 594 4.57 -7.91 -12.12
CA GLU A 594 4.53 -9.33 -12.51
C GLU A 594 5.23 -9.60 -13.84
N PHE A 595 5.24 -8.63 -14.74
CA PHE A 595 5.76 -8.73 -16.10
C PHE A 595 6.74 -7.57 -16.39
N PRO A 596 7.88 -7.49 -15.64
CA PRO A 596 8.82 -6.37 -15.75
C PRO A 596 9.55 -6.32 -17.09
N ASP A 597 9.60 -7.45 -17.81
CA ASP A 597 10.27 -7.56 -19.11
C ASP A 597 9.33 -7.27 -20.30
N ASP A 598 8.03 -7.03 -20.04
CA ASP A 598 7.04 -6.66 -21.07
C ASP A 598 6.77 -5.14 -21.03
N PRO A 599 7.32 -4.35 -21.96
CA PRO A 599 7.15 -2.89 -21.96
C PRO A 599 5.68 -2.44 -22.10
N ALA A 600 4.77 -3.28 -22.61
CA ALA A 600 3.35 -2.97 -22.66
C ALA A 600 2.74 -2.85 -21.26
N CYS A 601 3.34 -3.51 -20.28
CA CYS A 601 2.89 -3.49 -18.88
C CYS A 601 3.29 -2.24 -18.10
N ASP A 602 4.22 -1.43 -18.61
CA ASP A 602 4.73 -0.24 -17.89
C ASP A 602 3.63 0.82 -17.61
N TYR A 603 2.65 0.95 -18.50
CA TYR A 603 1.63 2.01 -18.45
C TYR A 603 0.21 1.51 -18.13
N LEU A 604 0.04 0.23 -17.81
CA LEU A 604 -1.28 -0.36 -17.55
C LEU A 604 -1.80 0.04 -16.16
N ASP A 605 -2.85 0.84 -16.12
CA ASP A 605 -3.43 1.42 -14.91
C ASP A 605 -4.93 1.12 -14.72
N ARG A 606 -5.55 0.31 -15.61
CA ARG A 606 -6.97 -0.08 -15.57
C ARG A 606 -7.16 -1.58 -15.46
N GLN A 607 -6.11 -2.29 -15.16
CA GLN A 607 -6.07 -3.73 -14.90
C GLN A 607 -4.94 -4.02 -13.93
N TYR A 608 -5.00 -5.17 -13.26
CA TYR A 608 -4.02 -5.57 -12.26
C TYR A 608 -3.93 -7.09 -12.14
N MET A 609 -2.87 -7.56 -11.52
CA MET A 609 -2.79 -8.94 -11.05
C MET A 609 -3.30 -9.00 -9.61
N LEU A 610 -4.27 -9.87 -9.35
CA LEU A 610 -4.67 -10.28 -8.01
C LEU A 610 -3.84 -11.52 -7.63
N GLY A 611 -2.76 -11.29 -6.90
CA GLY A 611 -1.73 -12.30 -6.66
C GLY A 611 -0.89 -12.63 -7.92
N ASP A 612 -0.26 -13.80 -7.91
CA ASP A 612 0.67 -14.23 -8.96
C ASP A 612 -0.02 -14.63 -10.28
N ASN A 613 -1.29 -15.08 -10.22
CA ASN A 613 -1.85 -15.88 -11.30
C ASN A 613 -3.14 -15.35 -11.92
N VAL A 614 -3.81 -14.39 -11.27
CA VAL A 614 -5.15 -13.94 -11.70
C VAL A 614 -5.10 -12.47 -12.15
N MET A 615 -5.29 -12.22 -13.44
CA MET A 615 -5.46 -10.88 -13.99
C MET A 615 -6.92 -10.44 -13.88
N VAL A 616 -7.16 -9.22 -13.43
CA VAL A 616 -8.48 -8.59 -13.33
C VAL A 616 -8.49 -7.27 -14.09
N ALA A 617 -9.47 -7.08 -14.97
CA ALA A 617 -9.70 -5.81 -15.66
C ALA A 617 -11.12 -5.31 -15.36
N PRO A 618 -11.29 -4.35 -14.41
CA PRO A 618 -12.59 -3.78 -14.11
C PRO A 618 -13.24 -3.10 -15.32
N VAL A 619 -14.56 -3.12 -15.37
CA VAL A 619 -15.34 -2.51 -16.44
C VAL A 619 -15.81 -1.12 -16.01
N PHE A 620 -15.44 -0.09 -16.75
CA PHE A 620 -15.72 1.32 -16.44
C PHE A 620 -16.79 1.93 -17.38
N THR A 621 -17.71 1.11 -17.86
CA THR A 621 -18.81 1.54 -18.74
C THR A 621 -20.11 0.85 -18.35
N GLU A 622 -21.26 1.52 -18.57
CA GLU A 622 -22.58 0.93 -18.40
C GLU A 622 -22.80 -0.23 -19.40
N ALA A 623 -22.44 -0.01 -20.66
CA ALA A 623 -22.59 -0.98 -21.76
C ALA A 623 -21.76 -2.26 -21.58
N GLY A 624 -20.75 -2.22 -20.72
CA GLY A 624 -19.89 -3.38 -20.44
C GLY A 624 -18.65 -3.47 -21.32
N ASP A 625 -18.38 -2.46 -22.15
CA ASP A 625 -17.20 -2.46 -23.01
C ASP A 625 -15.93 -2.32 -22.18
N VAL A 626 -14.96 -3.18 -22.46
CA VAL A 626 -13.65 -3.19 -21.78
C VAL A 626 -12.53 -3.54 -22.75
N GLN A 627 -11.39 -2.88 -22.57
CA GLN A 627 -10.14 -3.17 -23.26
C GLN A 627 -9.07 -3.51 -22.24
N PHE A 628 -8.33 -4.59 -22.47
CA PHE A 628 -7.26 -5.03 -21.60
C PHE A 628 -6.15 -5.71 -22.39
N TYR A 629 -4.96 -5.75 -21.81
CA TYR A 629 -3.78 -6.39 -22.37
C TYR A 629 -3.49 -7.69 -21.62
N LEU A 630 -3.21 -8.76 -22.34
CA LEU A 630 -2.70 -9.99 -21.77
C LEU A 630 -1.22 -10.15 -22.15
N PRO A 631 -0.30 -10.29 -21.18
CA PRO A 631 1.10 -10.65 -21.45
C PRO A 631 1.23 -12.02 -22.10
N GLU A 632 2.46 -12.37 -22.52
CA GLU A 632 2.75 -13.65 -23.17
C GLU A 632 2.15 -14.84 -22.41
N GLY A 633 1.70 -15.85 -23.15
CA GLY A 633 1.11 -17.09 -22.65
C GLY A 633 -0.34 -17.27 -23.10
N ARG A 634 -0.96 -18.33 -22.62
CA ARG A 634 -2.38 -18.61 -22.81
C ARG A 634 -3.13 -18.33 -21.51
N TRP A 635 -4.23 -17.62 -21.62
CA TRP A 635 -5.02 -17.16 -20.48
C TRP A 635 -6.43 -17.74 -20.56
N THR A 636 -6.92 -18.28 -19.43
CA THR A 636 -8.25 -18.90 -19.34
C THR A 636 -9.14 -18.10 -18.39
N HIS A 637 -10.35 -17.74 -18.84
CA HIS A 637 -11.31 -17.05 -17.98
C HIS A 637 -11.70 -17.90 -16.77
N LEU A 638 -11.68 -17.31 -15.56
CA LEU A 638 -11.80 -18.03 -14.29
C LEU A 638 -13.10 -18.86 -14.19
N TRP A 639 -14.25 -18.37 -14.66
CA TRP A 639 -15.52 -19.10 -14.60
C TRP A 639 -16.18 -19.39 -15.95
N HIS A 640 -15.92 -18.63 -17.01
CA HIS A 640 -16.47 -18.90 -18.35
C HIS A 640 -15.66 -19.93 -19.13
N ASN A 641 -14.42 -20.17 -18.76
CA ASN A 641 -13.53 -21.15 -19.39
C ASN A 641 -13.03 -20.81 -20.79
N ASP A 642 -13.31 -19.60 -21.27
CA ASP A 642 -12.79 -19.10 -22.55
C ASP A 642 -11.29 -18.93 -22.50
N GLU A 643 -10.59 -19.28 -23.57
CA GLU A 643 -9.14 -19.12 -23.68
C GLU A 643 -8.77 -17.98 -24.63
N LEU A 644 -7.79 -17.20 -24.26
CA LEU A 644 -7.21 -16.12 -25.05
C LEU A 644 -5.69 -16.26 -25.14
N ASP A 645 -5.15 -15.92 -26.29
CA ASP A 645 -3.70 -15.80 -26.48
C ASP A 645 -3.21 -14.43 -25.99
N GLY A 646 -2.08 -14.43 -25.29
CA GLY A 646 -1.41 -13.23 -24.80
C GLY A 646 -0.63 -12.46 -25.86
N SER A 647 0.26 -11.56 -25.40
CA SER A 647 1.05 -10.61 -26.19
C SER A 647 0.19 -9.68 -27.07
N ARG A 648 -1.03 -9.38 -26.63
CA ARG A 648 -1.96 -8.51 -27.39
C ARG A 648 -3.05 -7.88 -26.53
N TRP A 649 -3.66 -6.83 -27.10
CA TRP A 649 -4.87 -6.21 -26.59
C TRP A 649 -6.12 -6.97 -26.99
N HIS A 650 -7.06 -7.08 -26.06
CA HIS A 650 -8.38 -7.65 -26.25
C HIS A 650 -9.47 -6.60 -26.04
N LYS A 651 -10.61 -6.78 -26.71
CA LYS A 651 -11.85 -6.01 -26.53
C LYS A 651 -12.97 -6.98 -26.28
N GLN A 652 -13.71 -6.76 -25.21
CA GLN A 652 -14.85 -7.59 -24.83
C GLN A 652 -16.01 -6.73 -24.35
N GLN A 653 -17.18 -7.33 -24.27
CA GLN A 653 -18.37 -6.75 -23.67
C GLN A 653 -18.90 -7.72 -22.60
N HIS A 654 -19.13 -7.24 -21.39
CA HIS A 654 -19.52 -8.03 -20.24
C HIS A 654 -20.84 -7.53 -19.64
N GLY A 655 -21.73 -8.44 -19.24
CA GLY A 655 -22.84 -8.17 -18.32
C GLY A 655 -22.35 -7.84 -16.91
N PHE A 656 -23.26 -7.52 -15.98
CA PHE A 656 -22.88 -7.13 -14.61
C PHE A 656 -22.33 -8.28 -13.74
N LEU A 657 -22.66 -9.54 -14.10
CA LEU A 657 -22.13 -10.74 -13.42
C LEU A 657 -20.81 -11.22 -14.03
N SER A 658 -20.19 -10.42 -14.86
CA SER A 658 -18.93 -10.77 -15.55
C SER A 658 -18.03 -9.55 -15.74
N LEU A 659 -16.73 -9.81 -15.76
CA LEU A 659 -15.65 -8.92 -16.17
C LEU A 659 -14.45 -9.79 -16.60
N PRO A 660 -13.46 -9.27 -17.31
CA PRO A 660 -12.24 -10.03 -17.60
C PRO A 660 -11.52 -10.43 -16.31
N VAL A 661 -11.55 -11.73 -16.00
CA VAL A 661 -10.77 -12.36 -14.92
C VAL A 661 -10.09 -13.59 -15.50
N TYR A 662 -8.82 -13.45 -15.84
CA TYR A 662 -8.07 -14.46 -16.56
C TYR A 662 -6.94 -15.04 -15.72
N VAL A 663 -6.85 -16.36 -15.72
CA VAL A 663 -5.79 -17.13 -15.07
C VAL A 663 -4.76 -17.52 -16.12
N ARG A 664 -3.49 -17.26 -15.84
CA ARG A 664 -2.40 -17.61 -16.78
C ARG A 664 -2.16 -19.11 -16.83
N ASP A 665 -1.50 -19.57 -17.88
CA ASP A 665 -1.09 -20.95 -18.05
C ASP A 665 -0.13 -21.45 -16.93
N ASN A 666 0.10 -22.76 -16.88
CA ASN A 666 0.95 -23.43 -15.91
C ASN A 666 0.57 -23.10 -14.45
N THR A 667 -0.73 -22.93 -14.20
CA THR A 667 -1.26 -22.53 -12.89
C THR A 667 -2.10 -23.63 -12.26
N LEU A 668 -1.84 -23.92 -10.99
CA LEU A 668 -2.78 -24.54 -10.06
C LEU A 668 -3.41 -23.47 -9.18
N LEU A 669 -4.73 -23.35 -9.20
CA LEU A 669 -5.49 -22.41 -8.39
C LEU A 669 -6.40 -23.17 -7.42
N ALA A 670 -6.32 -22.87 -6.13
CA ALA A 670 -7.17 -23.47 -5.10
C ALA A 670 -8.46 -22.67 -4.95
N LEU A 671 -9.61 -23.33 -5.06
CA LEU A 671 -10.94 -22.78 -4.73
C LEU A 671 -11.55 -23.61 -3.60
N GLY A 672 -11.90 -22.95 -2.51
CA GLY A 672 -12.49 -23.61 -1.34
C GLY A 672 -13.95 -24.03 -1.53
N ASN A 673 -14.46 -24.77 -0.58
CA ASN A 673 -15.81 -25.35 -0.58
C ASN A 673 -16.86 -24.51 0.16
N ASN A 674 -16.49 -23.34 0.71
CA ASN A 674 -17.39 -22.48 1.46
C ASN A 674 -17.55 -21.14 0.75
N ASP A 675 -18.76 -20.79 0.39
CA ASP A 675 -19.11 -19.53 -0.26
C ASP A 675 -19.79 -18.51 0.69
N GLN A 676 -19.96 -18.87 1.98
CA GLN A 676 -20.62 -18.03 2.95
C GLN A 676 -19.68 -17.33 3.91
N ARG A 677 -18.45 -17.84 4.10
CA ARG A 677 -17.47 -17.31 5.05
C ARG A 677 -16.07 -17.29 4.43
N PRO A 678 -15.21 -16.32 4.78
CA PRO A 678 -13.80 -16.32 4.37
C PRO A 678 -12.90 -17.17 5.29
N ASP A 679 -13.32 -17.41 6.54
CA ASP A 679 -12.54 -18.00 7.63
C ASP A 679 -13.00 -19.45 7.93
N TYR A 680 -12.64 -20.38 7.08
CA TYR A 680 -12.94 -21.81 7.20
C TYR A 680 -11.69 -22.66 7.00
N ALA A 681 -11.76 -23.94 7.19
CA ALA A 681 -10.64 -24.86 6.96
C ALA A 681 -10.38 -25.03 5.45
N TRP A 682 -9.45 -24.23 4.91
CA TRP A 682 -9.17 -24.17 3.46
C TRP A 682 -8.56 -25.45 2.89
N HIS A 683 -8.02 -26.34 3.71
CA HIS A 683 -7.46 -27.63 3.31
C HIS A 683 -8.50 -28.76 3.21
N GLU A 684 -9.77 -28.47 3.51
CA GLU A 684 -10.86 -29.44 3.44
C GLU A 684 -11.79 -29.15 2.27
N GLY A 685 -12.00 -30.12 1.38
CA GLY A 685 -12.93 -30.00 0.25
C GLY A 685 -12.51 -29.02 -0.84
N THR A 686 -11.24 -28.65 -0.90
CA THR A 686 -10.72 -27.68 -1.88
C THR A 686 -10.66 -28.30 -3.28
N ALA A 687 -11.17 -27.57 -4.26
CA ALA A 687 -11.02 -27.87 -5.67
C ALA A 687 -9.79 -27.15 -6.24
N PHE A 688 -8.79 -27.93 -6.65
CA PHE A 688 -7.65 -27.41 -7.38
C PHE A 688 -7.96 -27.38 -8.86
N HIS A 689 -7.76 -26.24 -9.51
CA HIS A 689 -7.97 -26.06 -10.95
C HIS A 689 -6.62 -25.92 -11.63
N LEU A 690 -6.34 -26.84 -12.56
CA LEU A 690 -5.11 -26.83 -13.36
C LEU A 690 -5.38 -26.19 -14.71
N PHE A 691 -4.76 -25.04 -14.95
CA PHE A 691 -4.89 -24.25 -16.16
C PHE A 691 -3.70 -24.50 -17.10
N ASN A 692 -3.99 -25.07 -18.27
CA ASN A 692 -3.10 -25.23 -19.41
C ASN A 692 -1.62 -25.55 -19.02
N LEU A 693 -1.39 -26.66 -18.33
CA LEU A 693 -0.03 -27.09 -18.00
C LEU A 693 0.71 -27.55 -19.26
N GLN A 694 1.74 -26.82 -19.66
CA GLN A 694 2.54 -27.09 -20.83
C GLN A 694 3.55 -28.21 -20.61
N ASP A 695 3.99 -28.87 -21.69
CA ASP A 695 5.03 -29.88 -21.61
C ASP A 695 6.35 -29.32 -21.05
N GLY A 696 6.97 -30.05 -20.15
CA GLY A 696 8.20 -29.66 -19.46
C GLY A 696 8.00 -28.66 -18.31
N HIS A 697 6.75 -28.27 -18.01
CA HIS A 697 6.44 -27.31 -16.94
C HIS A 697 5.87 -27.98 -15.68
N GLU A 698 5.94 -27.23 -14.60
CA GLU A 698 5.30 -27.59 -13.33
C GLU A 698 4.45 -26.43 -12.79
N ALA A 699 3.39 -26.78 -12.09
CA ALA A 699 2.53 -25.85 -11.36
C ALA A 699 2.49 -26.25 -9.89
N VAL A 700 2.58 -25.29 -8.99
CA VAL A 700 2.56 -25.51 -7.53
C VAL A 700 1.50 -24.61 -6.92
N CYS A 701 0.68 -25.20 -6.05
CA CYS A 701 -0.30 -24.47 -5.25
C CYS A 701 -0.11 -24.81 -3.77
N GLU A 702 0.06 -23.77 -2.96
CA GLU A 702 0.19 -23.89 -1.51
C GLU A 702 -1.11 -23.40 -0.87
N VAL A 703 -1.68 -24.21 0.02
CA VAL A 703 -2.86 -23.86 0.81
C VAL A 703 -2.39 -23.46 2.21
N PRO A 704 -2.68 -22.23 2.65
CA PRO A 704 -2.30 -21.76 3.97
C PRO A 704 -3.25 -22.23 5.07
N ASP A 705 -2.77 -22.21 6.31
CA ASP A 705 -3.59 -22.17 7.51
C ASP A 705 -3.88 -20.71 7.92
N ALA A 706 -4.66 -20.52 8.98
CA ALA A 706 -5.07 -19.21 9.50
C ALA A 706 -3.90 -18.33 9.97
N ASP A 707 -2.78 -18.90 10.34
CA ASP A 707 -1.52 -18.20 10.70
C ASP A 707 -0.64 -17.87 9.49
N GLY A 708 -1.07 -18.22 8.27
CA GLY A 708 -0.33 -18.02 7.03
C GLY A 708 0.71 -19.10 6.73
N SER A 709 0.93 -20.06 7.63
CA SER A 709 1.79 -21.22 7.37
C SER A 709 1.18 -22.14 6.31
N VAL A 710 2.02 -22.88 5.57
CA VAL A 710 1.54 -23.81 4.53
C VAL A 710 1.15 -25.13 5.17
N ILE A 711 -0.14 -25.47 5.09
CA ILE A 711 -0.67 -26.74 5.60
C ILE A 711 -0.69 -27.84 4.53
N PHE A 712 -0.87 -27.48 3.27
CA PHE A 712 -0.88 -28.41 2.15
C PHE A 712 -0.25 -27.79 0.90
N THR A 713 0.51 -28.60 0.15
CA THR A 713 1.08 -28.21 -1.14
C THR A 713 0.69 -29.23 -2.19
N LEU A 714 0.10 -28.80 -3.30
CA LEU A 714 -0.16 -29.62 -4.47
C LEU A 714 0.77 -29.18 -5.60
N LYS A 715 1.47 -30.17 -6.18
CA LYS A 715 2.38 -29.98 -7.32
C LYS A 715 1.89 -30.85 -8.49
N ALA A 716 1.80 -30.25 -9.67
CA ALA A 716 1.56 -30.94 -10.93
C ALA A 716 2.74 -30.69 -11.88
N ALA A 717 3.31 -31.74 -12.45
CA ALA A 717 4.39 -31.65 -13.43
C ALA A 717 4.01 -32.46 -14.68
N ARG A 718 4.26 -31.86 -15.89
CA ARG A 718 3.97 -32.51 -17.16
C ARG A 718 5.26 -32.91 -17.90
N THR A 719 5.30 -34.13 -18.38
CA THR A 719 6.35 -34.64 -19.27
C THR A 719 5.68 -35.37 -20.42
N GLY A 720 5.77 -34.82 -21.61
CA GLY A 720 5.05 -35.30 -22.80
C GLY A 720 3.53 -35.32 -22.57
N ASN A 721 2.93 -36.50 -22.67
CA ASN A 721 1.48 -36.68 -22.43
C ASN A 721 1.15 -37.09 -20.98
N THR A 722 2.12 -37.11 -20.07
CA THR A 722 1.90 -37.54 -18.70
C THR A 722 1.96 -36.34 -17.75
N ILE A 723 0.91 -36.19 -16.92
CA ILE A 723 0.88 -35.26 -15.80
C ILE A 723 0.97 -36.07 -14.50
N THR A 724 2.00 -35.80 -13.71
CA THR A 724 2.17 -36.36 -12.37
C THR A 724 1.75 -35.32 -11.34
N VAL A 725 0.84 -35.67 -10.44
CA VAL A 725 0.36 -34.78 -9.37
C VAL A 725 0.74 -35.38 -8.02
N THR A 726 1.30 -34.56 -7.15
CA THR A 726 1.76 -34.96 -5.83
C THR A 726 1.31 -33.92 -4.77
N GLY A 727 0.60 -34.39 -3.76
CA GLY A 727 0.23 -33.62 -2.58
C GLY A 727 1.15 -33.88 -1.40
N THR A 728 1.50 -32.87 -0.65
CA THR A 728 2.30 -32.94 0.58
C THR A 728 1.64 -32.14 1.68
N GLY A 729 1.55 -32.69 2.89
CA GLY A 729 0.83 -32.08 4.02
C GLY A 729 -0.56 -32.66 4.21
N GLU A 730 -1.43 -31.90 4.90
CA GLU A 730 -2.78 -32.34 5.25
C GLU A 730 -3.83 -31.70 4.34
N ALA A 731 -4.56 -32.52 3.58
CA ALA A 731 -5.76 -32.12 2.88
C ALA A 731 -6.79 -33.26 2.89
N LYS A 732 -8.06 -32.91 3.02
CA LYS A 732 -9.18 -33.87 3.04
C LYS A 732 -10.14 -33.59 1.91
N ASN A 733 -10.58 -34.65 1.23
CA ASN A 733 -11.64 -34.56 0.21
C ASN A 733 -11.37 -33.54 -0.90
N TRP A 734 -10.10 -33.35 -1.27
CA TRP A 734 -9.73 -32.44 -2.36
C TRP A 734 -10.00 -33.06 -3.73
N THR A 735 -10.20 -32.21 -4.72
CA THR A 735 -10.37 -32.61 -6.12
C THR A 735 -9.44 -31.82 -7.04
N LEU A 736 -9.17 -32.37 -8.23
CA LEU A 736 -8.42 -31.69 -9.29
C LEU A 736 -9.28 -31.54 -10.55
N CYS A 737 -9.55 -30.30 -10.96
CA CYS A 737 -10.21 -29.99 -12.21
C CYS A 737 -9.16 -29.68 -13.28
N LEU A 738 -9.12 -30.49 -14.32
CA LEU A 738 -8.29 -30.25 -15.52
C LEU A 738 -9.08 -29.33 -16.46
N ARG A 739 -8.79 -28.04 -16.44
CA ARG A 739 -9.53 -27.03 -17.20
C ARG A 739 -9.41 -27.26 -18.71
N ASN A 740 -10.53 -27.19 -19.41
CA ASN A 740 -10.65 -27.42 -20.87
C ASN A 740 -10.22 -28.82 -21.35
N ILE A 741 -9.95 -29.76 -20.47
CA ILE A 741 -9.68 -31.16 -20.81
C ILE A 741 -10.93 -31.98 -20.50
N VAL A 742 -11.56 -32.54 -21.53
CA VAL A 742 -12.81 -33.31 -21.38
C VAL A 742 -12.57 -34.83 -21.26
N LYS A 743 -11.39 -35.32 -21.71
CA LYS A 743 -11.04 -36.77 -21.71
C LYS A 743 -9.53 -36.94 -21.51
N VAL A 744 -9.18 -37.99 -20.80
CA VAL A 744 -7.79 -38.46 -20.65
C VAL A 744 -7.68 -39.92 -21.10
N ASN A 745 -6.51 -40.31 -21.57
CA ASN A 745 -6.24 -41.68 -22.07
C ASN A 745 -5.95 -42.67 -20.94
N GLY A 746 -5.54 -42.18 -19.77
CA GLY A 746 -5.28 -43.02 -18.60
C GLY A 746 -5.31 -42.21 -17.30
N LEU A 747 -5.79 -42.82 -16.22
CA LEU A 747 -5.80 -42.27 -14.88
C LEU A 747 -5.42 -43.32 -13.87
N GLN A 748 -4.43 -43.02 -13.03
CA GLN A 748 -4.03 -43.85 -11.89
C GLN A 748 -4.13 -43.03 -10.60
N GLY A 749 -4.61 -43.64 -9.52
CA GLY A 749 -4.67 -43.04 -8.18
C GLY A 749 -5.97 -42.25 -7.90
N GLY A 750 -7.00 -42.34 -8.75
CA GLY A 750 -8.26 -41.65 -8.52
C GLY A 750 -9.39 -42.10 -9.46
N SER A 751 -10.53 -41.47 -9.33
CA SER A 751 -11.69 -41.57 -10.22
C SER A 751 -11.95 -40.23 -10.91
N GLN A 752 -12.66 -40.26 -12.05
CA GLN A 752 -12.94 -39.03 -12.81
C GLN A 752 -14.43 -38.85 -13.10
N ALA A 753 -14.83 -37.60 -13.25
CA ALA A 753 -16.18 -37.19 -13.68
C ALA A 753 -16.08 -35.97 -14.59
N GLU A 754 -16.99 -35.84 -15.53
CA GLU A 754 -17.10 -34.65 -16.40
C GLU A 754 -17.73 -33.48 -15.67
N SER A 755 -17.30 -32.26 -15.99
CA SER A 755 -17.91 -31.02 -15.55
C SER A 755 -17.93 -29.99 -16.70
N GLU A 756 -18.68 -28.91 -16.53
CA GLU A 756 -18.72 -27.81 -17.52
C GLU A 756 -17.35 -27.16 -17.74
N GLN A 757 -16.47 -27.20 -16.73
CA GLN A 757 -15.14 -26.58 -16.79
C GLN A 757 -14.03 -27.54 -17.21
N GLY A 758 -14.30 -28.83 -17.32
CA GLY A 758 -13.34 -29.85 -17.69
C GLY A 758 -13.48 -31.12 -16.86
N LEU A 759 -12.46 -31.95 -16.86
CA LEU A 759 -12.47 -33.25 -16.17
C LEU A 759 -12.09 -33.07 -14.70
N VAL A 760 -12.97 -33.49 -13.80
CA VAL A 760 -12.72 -33.49 -12.34
C VAL A 760 -12.22 -34.85 -11.92
N VAL A 761 -11.05 -34.87 -11.29
CA VAL A 761 -10.43 -36.07 -10.70
C VAL A 761 -10.57 -36.05 -9.20
N THR A 762 -11.14 -37.09 -8.64
CA THR A 762 -11.19 -37.33 -7.18
C THR A 762 -10.08 -38.34 -6.81
N PRO A 763 -9.04 -37.90 -6.08
CA PRO A 763 -7.92 -38.78 -5.74
C PRO A 763 -8.29 -39.78 -4.65
N GLN A 764 -7.64 -40.95 -4.67
CA GLN A 764 -7.69 -41.93 -3.60
C GLN A 764 -6.61 -41.72 -2.53
N GLY A 765 -5.68 -40.85 -2.77
CA GLY A 765 -4.56 -40.46 -1.90
C GLY A 765 -3.94 -39.16 -2.39
N ASN A 766 -2.66 -38.92 -2.09
CA ASN A 766 -1.97 -37.69 -2.44
C ASN A 766 -1.18 -37.74 -3.76
N ALA A 767 -1.37 -38.77 -4.57
CA ALA A 767 -0.66 -38.94 -5.84
C ALA A 767 -1.59 -39.37 -6.97
N LEU A 768 -1.43 -38.72 -8.14
CA LEU A 768 -2.13 -39.04 -9.38
C LEU A 768 -1.14 -39.16 -10.55
N THR A 769 -1.42 -40.06 -11.48
CA THR A 769 -0.77 -40.09 -12.80
C THR A 769 -1.87 -40.01 -13.85
N ILE A 770 -1.82 -39.00 -14.73
CA ILE A 770 -2.82 -38.72 -15.75
C ILE A 770 -2.13 -38.73 -17.10
N THR A 771 -2.64 -39.55 -18.03
CA THR A 771 -2.14 -39.59 -19.42
C THR A 771 -3.16 -38.85 -20.32
N LEU A 772 -2.71 -37.78 -20.96
CA LEU A 772 -3.53 -36.91 -21.85
C LEU A 772 -3.82 -37.63 -23.18
#